data_02de171f736341beba276a94a331c9fe
#
_entry.id   02de171f736341beba276a94a331c9fe
#
_cell.length_a   1.000
_cell.length_b   1.000
_cell.length_c   1.000
_cell.angle_alpha   90.00
_cell.angle_beta   90.00
_cell.angle_gamma   90.00
#
_symmetry.space_group_name_H-M   'P 1'
#
loop_
_entity.id
_entity.type
_entity.pdbx_description
1 polymer ?
#
loop_
_entity_poly.entity_id
_entity_poly.type
_entity_poly.pdbx_seq_one_letter_code
_entity_poly.pdbx_strand_id
1 'polypeptide(L)'
;MKNQMIENNVNGVKELVVEYMSETRSFQPNTNVSLKMLGTLLYLAQTKNLCQASNIDSNDSSLLLYMDLSYVDTFSGSMRASWEKKGIYNMGICSRLPKDDKLSDIVSHYAKQLRKFNDPVEIFAFAEKLIRMNLTSEEYLEVFDFAIQQQAIAVGKFFGEFSQPKEFAQLVAALISSSCDTVFNPFAGSLSYATEIAHYTHFDAIEINRDIWELGVFRSALSDRYDSISMTLGDVANWPSNKFDAIVSTPPFRMKMNMVGSIFNRTEFSDTVALRRFESSTTENGELFTYVPLSILVSDGEEDLRHELTSKGHVDTIITLPSGIMPHTNISTALIVLRKAHTVDMPIRMINAGALFTEIGKRRVLDVEAVLSALDDPAKSSKVSIAEIEDNQWSWDVNVYNESLERQHPEGYSRKKLGDIVDSPVLERHFDDSKGALVKISDLSDSPYDYIKSPSDFPIGDDLRNTVKCSEPVLLLSTVRALKPTFCEASKETPIFVSRNIAAFKLLDPGIDTGYLCCELSDAQLMPSGAFIPNFTQSSILRMNLYFPPTIEEQKKLFQARKKEAKLGQAKELGLQEVIDSMKAEYINIIRTRKHDMRPYVRELGSVERIMRHYVSQRENMDDFTEKMTSLLDQYHIALNKLSELIDIFSEEDKFGKPEAFNVDKFLYDLEINNDKDVSGYSIEYDCDDNALQEYGLPVHKSWSKAFSLLNDMVSFMAEIKKDDDIVPLIIDIAPLDFERMIRNIIENARTHGFTDPKRDDYFIGIDLTVNAERDMFQIDFSNNGMPLPKGMDKNRYGLLGEKAGITGGSGRGGYVVKSIVEHYHGDYDIFMDGEKTVVRILLPISKQYGE
;
A
#
# COMPACT_ATOMS: atom_id res chain seq x y z
N MET A 1 -29.71 7.72 -16.24
CA MET A 1 -30.35 6.65 -15.44
C MET A 1 -29.81 5.27 -15.77
N LYS A 2 -29.75 4.82 -17.07
CA LYS A 2 -29.22 3.48 -17.39
C LYS A 2 -27.71 3.35 -17.05
N ASN A 3 -26.88 4.32 -17.37
CA ASN A 3 -25.45 4.32 -17.04
C ASN A 3 -25.17 4.42 -15.53
N GLN A 4 -25.96 5.19 -14.77
CA GLN A 4 -25.84 5.25 -13.30
C GLN A 4 -26.29 3.96 -12.61
N MET A 5 -27.26 3.21 -13.18
CA MET A 5 -27.63 1.90 -12.64
C MET A 5 -26.56 0.85 -12.91
N ILE A 6 -25.89 0.91 -14.08
CA ILE A 6 -24.79 0.01 -14.44
C ILE A 6 -23.57 0.29 -13.54
N GLU A 7 -23.16 1.56 -13.37
CA GLU A 7 -22.05 1.94 -12.46
C GLU A 7 -22.30 1.50 -11.02
N ASN A 8 -23.52 1.64 -10.52
CA ASN A 8 -23.87 1.19 -9.16
C ASN A 8 -23.83 -0.34 -9.01
N ASN A 9 -24.17 -1.10 -10.06
CA ASN A 9 -24.09 -2.56 -10.05
C ASN A 9 -22.64 -3.06 -10.01
N VAL A 10 -21.77 -2.51 -10.87
CA VAL A 10 -20.36 -2.90 -10.94
C VAL A 10 -19.61 -2.53 -9.64
N ASN A 11 -19.90 -1.36 -9.06
CA ASN A 11 -19.30 -0.98 -7.79
C ASN A 11 -19.73 -1.90 -6.64
N GLY A 12 -21.00 -2.29 -6.59
CA GLY A 12 -21.49 -3.28 -5.61
C GLY A 12 -20.82 -4.65 -5.76
N VAL A 13 -20.51 -5.08 -7.00
CA VAL A 13 -19.76 -6.33 -7.23
C VAL A 13 -18.30 -6.18 -6.79
N LYS A 14 -17.66 -5.03 -7.05
CA LYS A 14 -16.28 -4.78 -6.62
C LYS A 14 -16.13 -4.84 -5.09
N GLU A 15 -17.09 -4.31 -4.35
CA GLU A 15 -17.14 -4.44 -2.88
C GLU A 15 -17.25 -5.90 -2.44
N LEU A 16 -18.14 -6.68 -3.07
CA LEU A 16 -18.27 -8.11 -2.80
C LEU A 16 -17.00 -8.90 -3.12
N VAL A 17 -16.26 -8.53 -4.17
CA VAL A 17 -14.95 -9.15 -4.50
C VAL A 17 -13.92 -8.87 -3.43
N VAL A 18 -13.88 -7.65 -2.89
CA VAL A 18 -12.98 -7.30 -1.78
C VAL A 18 -13.30 -8.13 -0.54
N GLU A 19 -14.59 -8.27 -0.20
CA GLU A 19 -15.08 -9.13 0.88
C GLU A 19 -14.66 -10.59 0.65
N TYR A 20 -14.95 -11.17 -0.52
CA TYR A 20 -14.52 -12.51 -0.91
C TYR A 20 -13.01 -12.74 -0.79
N MET A 21 -12.20 -11.79 -1.28
CA MET A 21 -10.74 -11.89 -1.20
C MET A 21 -10.22 -11.78 0.23
N SER A 22 -10.90 -11.02 1.09
CA SER A 22 -10.57 -10.89 2.51
C SER A 22 -10.87 -12.19 3.26
N GLU A 23 -12.05 -12.75 3.06
CA GLU A 23 -12.49 -14.00 3.68
C GLU A 23 -11.65 -15.19 3.21
N THR A 24 -11.38 -15.30 1.91
CA THR A 24 -10.56 -16.39 1.37
C THR A 24 -9.11 -16.36 1.82
N ARG A 25 -8.55 -15.21 2.21
CA ARG A 25 -7.18 -15.11 2.77
C ARG A 25 -7.02 -15.87 4.09
N SER A 26 -8.05 -15.95 4.90
CA SER A 26 -8.01 -16.67 6.18
C SER A 26 -7.90 -18.20 5.99
N PHE A 27 -8.44 -18.74 4.89
CA PHE A 27 -8.50 -20.17 4.60
C PHE A 27 -7.53 -20.62 3.50
N GLN A 28 -7.16 -19.74 2.60
CA GLN A 28 -6.24 -20.01 1.50
C GLN A 28 -5.14 -18.94 1.44
N PRO A 29 -4.01 -19.19 2.13
CA PRO A 29 -2.90 -18.22 2.15
C PRO A 29 -2.25 -18.03 0.77
N ASN A 30 -2.46 -18.95 -0.18
CA ASN A 30 -2.04 -18.77 -1.56
C ASN A 30 -3.08 -17.95 -2.32
N THR A 31 -2.82 -16.67 -2.42
CA THR A 31 -3.67 -15.67 -3.06
C THR A 31 -3.90 -15.91 -4.55
N ASN A 32 -2.95 -16.57 -5.26
CA ASN A 32 -3.13 -16.94 -6.67
C ASN A 32 -4.22 -18.01 -6.85
N VAL A 33 -4.31 -18.95 -5.92
CA VAL A 33 -5.38 -19.96 -5.90
C VAL A 33 -6.74 -19.30 -5.70
N SER A 34 -6.85 -18.33 -4.78
CA SER A 34 -8.09 -17.55 -4.56
C SER A 34 -8.57 -16.83 -5.82
N LEU A 35 -7.67 -16.18 -6.57
CA LEU A 35 -8.01 -15.52 -7.83
C LEU A 35 -8.54 -16.49 -8.89
N LYS A 36 -7.95 -17.67 -9.01
CA LYS A 36 -8.36 -18.70 -9.98
C LYS A 36 -9.68 -19.34 -9.59
N MET A 37 -9.92 -19.50 -8.28
CA MET A 37 -11.22 -19.91 -7.76
C MET A 37 -12.31 -18.86 -8.08
N LEU A 38 -11.99 -17.57 -7.92
CA LEU A 38 -12.87 -16.47 -8.34
C LEU A 38 -13.12 -16.51 -9.85
N GLY A 39 -12.07 -16.66 -10.67
CA GLY A 39 -12.22 -16.83 -12.12
C GLY A 39 -13.14 -17.98 -12.51
N THR A 40 -13.04 -19.11 -11.80
CA THR A 40 -13.94 -20.26 -11.97
C THR A 40 -15.39 -19.89 -11.64
N LEU A 41 -15.64 -19.19 -10.51
CA LEU A 41 -16.99 -18.76 -10.12
C LEU A 41 -17.59 -17.78 -11.14
N LEU A 42 -16.81 -16.79 -11.56
CA LEU A 42 -17.24 -15.80 -12.55
C LEU A 42 -17.58 -16.46 -13.89
N TYR A 43 -16.71 -17.37 -14.36
CA TYR A 43 -16.93 -18.10 -15.62
C TYR A 43 -18.19 -18.98 -15.56
N LEU A 44 -18.38 -19.73 -14.45
CA LEU A 44 -19.58 -20.55 -14.27
C LEU A 44 -20.84 -19.68 -14.15
N ALA A 45 -20.77 -18.52 -13.53
CA ALA A 45 -21.87 -17.58 -13.44
C ALA A 45 -22.26 -17.00 -14.82
N GLN A 46 -21.25 -16.51 -15.56
CA GLN A 46 -21.42 -15.94 -16.89
C GLN A 46 -22.05 -16.95 -17.89
N THR A 47 -21.54 -18.16 -17.88
CA THR A 47 -22.03 -19.21 -18.82
C THR A 47 -23.34 -19.86 -18.39
N LYS A 48 -23.94 -19.42 -17.26
CA LYS A 48 -25.14 -20.01 -16.66
C LYS A 48 -25.02 -21.53 -16.47
N ASN A 49 -23.80 -22.04 -16.38
CA ASN A 49 -23.51 -23.44 -16.03
C ASN A 49 -23.66 -23.71 -14.53
N LEU A 50 -24.12 -22.72 -13.79
CA LEU A 50 -24.68 -22.86 -12.47
C LEU A 50 -26.15 -23.27 -12.68
N CYS A 51 -26.46 -24.54 -12.47
CA CYS A 51 -27.79 -25.09 -12.79
C CYS A 51 -28.77 -24.89 -11.65
N GLN A 52 -30.02 -24.58 -12.00
CA GLN A 52 -31.16 -24.75 -11.10
C GLN A 52 -31.50 -26.24 -10.95
N ALA A 53 -31.79 -26.66 -9.74
CA ALA A 53 -32.38 -27.98 -9.55
C ALA A 53 -33.79 -28.02 -10.15
N SER A 54 -34.14 -29.11 -10.80
CA SER A 54 -35.31 -29.30 -11.60
C SER A 54 -36.68 -29.26 -10.86
N ASN A 55 -36.72 -28.86 -9.59
CA ASN A 55 -37.92 -28.87 -8.76
C ASN A 55 -38.19 -27.57 -7.98
N ILE A 56 -37.59 -26.44 -8.35
CA ILE A 56 -37.88 -25.15 -7.71
C ILE A 56 -38.70 -24.31 -8.70
N ASP A 57 -39.83 -23.79 -8.20
CA ASP A 57 -40.76 -22.94 -8.97
C ASP A 57 -39.99 -21.81 -9.66
N SER A 58 -40.35 -21.56 -10.93
CA SER A 58 -39.68 -20.62 -11.83
C SER A 58 -39.69 -19.15 -11.38
N ASN A 59 -40.25 -18.85 -10.22
CA ASN A 59 -40.25 -17.51 -9.62
C ASN A 59 -39.21 -17.29 -8.51
N ASP A 60 -38.56 -18.35 -8.04
CA ASP A 60 -37.47 -18.24 -7.05
C ASP A 60 -36.10 -18.38 -7.77
N SER A 61 -35.54 -17.25 -8.18
CA SER A 61 -34.29 -17.17 -8.94
C SER A 61 -33.04 -17.41 -8.08
N SER A 62 -33.11 -18.30 -7.11
CA SER A 62 -31.96 -18.74 -6.33
C SER A 62 -31.10 -19.67 -7.17
N LEU A 63 -29.93 -19.24 -7.56
CA LEU A 63 -28.96 -20.00 -8.31
C LEU A 63 -28.13 -20.89 -7.43
N LEU A 64 -27.88 -22.06 -7.91
CA LEU A 64 -27.38 -23.18 -7.17
C LEU A 64 -26.10 -23.71 -7.83
N LEU A 65 -24.94 -23.60 -7.15
CA LEU A 65 -23.71 -24.33 -7.48
C LEU A 65 -23.94 -25.83 -7.16
N TYR A 66 -23.86 -26.74 -8.11
CA TYR A 66 -24.09 -28.19 -7.90
C TYR A 66 -22.89 -28.83 -7.18
N MET A 67 -23.05 -29.22 -5.93
CA MET A 67 -22.13 -30.11 -5.24
C MET A 67 -22.62 -31.56 -5.41
N ASP A 68 -21.70 -32.44 -5.78
CA ASP A 68 -21.95 -33.87 -5.78
C ASP A 68 -22.46 -34.30 -4.38
N LEU A 69 -23.68 -34.87 -4.30
CA LEU A 69 -24.35 -35.26 -3.07
C LEU A 69 -23.52 -36.22 -2.20
N SER A 70 -22.59 -37.00 -2.82
CA SER A 70 -21.66 -37.87 -2.09
C SER A 70 -20.71 -37.10 -1.15
N TYR A 71 -20.54 -35.79 -1.32
CA TYR A 71 -19.71 -34.97 -0.46
C TYR A 71 -20.48 -34.32 0.70
N VAL A 72 -21.79 -34.14 0.54
CA VAL A 72 -22.68 -33.57 1.57
C VAL A 72 -22.88 -34.55 2.74
N ASP A 73 -22.76 -35.84 2.51
CA ASP A 73 -22.88 -36.86 3.57
C ASP A 73 -21.73 -36.84 4.59
N THR A 74 -20.65 -36.12 4.31
CA THR A 74 -19.51 -35.95 5.25
C THR A 74 -19.67 -34.74 6.19
N PHE A 75 -20.69 -33.89 6.00
CA PHE A 75 -20.94 -32.74 6.86
C PHE A 75 -21.90 -33.07 8.01
N SER A 76 -21.69 -32.43 9.17
CA SER A 76 -22.54 -32.61 10.33
C SER A 76 -24.02 -32.27 10.01
N GLY A 77 -24.97 -33.00 10.60
CA GLY A 77 -26.40 -32.81 10.35
C GLY A 77 -26.92 -31.38 10.59
N SER A 78 -26.24 -30.56 11.41
CA SER A 78 -26.57 -29.16 11.66
C SER A 78 -26.26 -28.24 10.47
N MET A 79 -25.20 -28.49 9.71
CA MET A 79 -24.89 -27.72 8.49
C MET A 79 -25.85 -28.07 7.37
N ARG A 80 -26.19 -29.36 7.24
CA ARG A 80 -27.20 -29.83 6.27
C ARG A 80 -28.56 -29.17 6.54
N ALA A 81 -29.01 -29.11 7.78
CA ALA A 81 -30.28 -28.48 8.16
C ALA A 81 -30.28 -26.95 7.94
N SER A 82 -29.12 -26.29 8.09
CA SER A 82 -28.97 -24.86 7.77
C SER A 82 -29.05 -24.59 6.27
N TRP A 83 -28.48 -25.44 5.45
CA TRP A 83 -28.55 -25.35 3.99
C TRP A 83 -29.95 -25.65 3.47
N GLU A 84 -30.58 -26.67 4.03
CA GLU A 84 -32.00 -27.02 3.78
C GLU A 84 -32.92 -25.83 4.05
N LYS A 85 -32.70 -25.14 5.18
CA LYS A 85 -33.49 -23.99 5.59
C LYS A 85 -33.28 -22.74 4.72
N LYS A 86 -32.11 -22.61 4.07
CA LYS A 86 -31.76 -21.48 3.17
C LYS A 86 -32.11 -21.76 1.71
N GLY A 87 -32.74 -22.91 1.38
CA GLY A 87 -33.09 -23.28 0.01
C GLY A 87 -31.91 -23.66 -0.88
N ILE A 88 -30.74 -23.91 -0.28
CA ILE A 88 -29.50 -24.27 -0.98
C ILE A 88 -29.48 -25.77 -1.25
N TYR A 89 -30.49 -26.26 -1.99
CA TYR A 89 -30.54 -27.62 -2.43
C TYR A 89 -29.97 -27.80 -3.82
N ASN A 90 -29.11 -28.80 -3.99
CA ASN A 90 -28.66 -29.31 -5.28
C ASN A 90 -27.90 -28.30 -6.14
N MET A 91 -26.81 -27.83 -5.63
CA MET A 91 -25.87 -27.04 -6.44
C MET A 91 -24.91 -27.97 -7.20
N GLY A 92 -24.87 -27.91 -8.52
CA GLY A 92 -23.98 -28.70 -9.38
C GLY A 92 -23.36 -27.91 -10.48
N ILE A 93 -22.15 -28.26 -10.80
CA ILE A 93 -21.56 -27.90 -12.06
C ILE A 93 -22.25 -28.75 -13.12
N CYS A 94 -23.01 -28.14 -14.00
CA CYS A 94 -23.60 -28.87 -15.12
C CYS A 94 -22.51 -29.48 -15.98
N SER A 95 -22.75 -30.66 -16.53
CA SER A 95 -21.82 -31.46 -17.33
C SER A 95 -21.39 -30.84 -18.66
N ARG A 96 -21.74 -29.58 -18.93
CA ARG A 96 -21.27 -28.83 -20.10
C ARG A 96 -20.04 -27.97 -19.74
N LEU A 97 -18.94 -28.63 -19.43
CA LEU A 97 -17.65 -27.97 -19.42
C LEU A 97 -17.32 -27.48 -20.85
N PRO A 98 -16.46 -26.44 -20.97
CA PRO A 98 -16.04 -25.98 -22.29
C PRO A 98 -15.53 -27.16 -23.14
N LYS A 99 -15.73 -27.07 -24.44
CA LYS A 99 -15.18 -28.07 -25.36
C LYS A 99 -13.65 -28.06 -25.47
N ASP A 100 -13.04 -26.99 -24.98
CA ASP A 100 -11.60 -26.85 -24.90
C ASP A 100 -11.09 -27.61 -23.66
N ASP A 101 -10.26 -28.60 -23.88
CA ASP A 101 -9.68 -29.46 -22.82
C ASP A 101 -8.91 -28.63 -21.77
N LYS A 102 -8.21 -27.56 -22.16
CA LYS A 102 -7.41 -26.73 -21.26
C LYS A 102 -8.29 -25.98 -20.27
N LEU A 103 -9.29 -25.25 -20.74
CA LEU A 103 -10.20 -24.50 -19.88
C LEU A 103 -11.04 -25.45 -19.02
N SER A 104 -11.47 -26.58 -19.57
CA SER A 104 -12.18 -27.64 -18.84
C SER A 104 -11.35 -28.17 -17.67
N ASP A 105 -10.08 -28.45 -17.90
CA ASP A 105 -9.17 -28.96 -16.86
C ASP A 105 -8.96 -27.94 -15.74
N ILE A 106 -8.74 -26.65 -16.11
CA ILE A 106 -8.55 -25.57 -15.14
C ILE A 106 -9.82 -25.35 -14.30
N VAL A 107 -10.99 -25.21 -14.93
CA VAL A 107 -12.27 -25.02 -14.26
C VAL A 107 -12.57 -26.21 -13.34
N SER A 108 -12.36 -27.45 -13.79
CA SER A 108 -12.57 -28.66 -13.00
C SER A 108 -11.63 -28.71 -11.78
N HIS A 109 -10.36 -28.32 -11.98
CA HIS A 109 -9.39 -28.29 -10.89
C HIS A 109 -9.82 -27.33 -9.78
N TYR A 110 -10.12 -26.07 -10.11
CA TYR A 110 -10.46 -25.05 -9.10
C TYR A 110 -11.89 -25.23 -8.55
N ALA A 111 -12.83 -25.78 -9.30
CA ALA A 111 -14.11 -26.22 -8.78
C ALA A 111 -13.96 -27.28 -7.68
N LYS A 112 -13.02 -28.24 -7.85
CA LYS A 112 -12.68 -29.19 -6.78
C LYS A 112 -12.02 -28.53 -5.57
N GLN A 113 -11.22 -27.46 -5.76
CA GLN A 113 -10.65 -26.70 -4.65
C GLN A 113 -11.75 -25.95 -3.88
N LEU A 114 -12.70 -25.31 -4.56
CA LEU A 114 -13.85 -24.66 -3.96
C LEU A 114 -14.67 -25.62 -3.05
N ARG A 115 -14.76 -26.89 -3.42
CA ARG A 115 -15.45 -27.94 -2.62
C ARG A 115 -14.72 -28.29 -1.32
N LYS A 116 -13.42 -28.04 -1.22
CA LYS A 116 -12.62 -28.36 -0.02
C LYS A 116 -12.66 -27.27 1.05
N PHE A 117 -13.35 -26.17 0.80
CA PHE A 117 -13.51 -25.11 1.79
C PHE A 117 -14.28 -25.60 3.02
N ASN A 118 -13.81 -25.21 4.20
CA ASN A 118 -14.43 -25.60 5.46
C ASN A 118 -15.80 -24.94 5.70
N ASP A 119 -16.05 -23.77 5.06
CA ASP A 119 -17.37 -23.13 5.05
C ASP A 119 -17.78 -22.72 3.64
N PRO A 120 -18.41 -23.63 2.87
CA PRO A 120 -18.86 -23.33 1.53
C PRO A 120 -20.07 -22.37 1.48
N VAL A 121 -20.72 -22.08 2.61
CA VAL A 121 -21.97 -21.28 2.66
C VAL A 121 -21.70 -19.86 2.18
N GLU A 122 -20.59 -19.24 2.57
CA GLU A 122 -20.24 -17.87 2.17
C GLU A 122 -19.86 -17.78 0.69
N ILE A 123 -19.11 -18.78 0.19
CA ILE A 123 -18.78 -18.86 -1.25
C ILE A 123 -20.04 -19.01 -2.10
N PHE A 124 -21.01 -19.77 -1.62
CA PHE A 124 -22.29 -19.95 -2.31
C PHE A 124 -23.15 -18.70 -2.24
N ALA A 125 -23.18 -18.01 -1.10
CA ALA A 125 -23.85 -16.72 -0.97
C ALA A 125 -23.25 -15.68 -1.93
N PHE A 126 -21.94 -15.65 -2.08
CA PHE A 126 -21.24 -14.81 -3.06
C PHE A 126 -21.64 -15.16 -4.51
N ALA A 127 -21.59 -16.46 -4.88
CA ALA A 127 -22.00 -16.93 -6.20
C ALA A 127 -23.48 -16.58 -6.51
N GLU A 128 -24.37 -16.75 -5.54
CA GLU A 128 -25.79 -16.38 -5.65
C GLU A 128 -25.95 -14.87 -5.88
N LYS A 129 -25.22 -14.03 -5.12
CA LYS A 129 -25.24 -12.58 -5.32
C LYS A 129 -24.77 -12.22 -6.73
N LEU A 130 -23.64 -12.79 -7.20
CA LEU A 130 -23.12 -12.55 -8.56
C LEU A 130 -24.16 -12.81 -9.66
N ILE A 131 -24.89 -13.90 -9.52
CA ILE A 131 -25.85 -14.30 -10.55
C ILE A 131 -27.13 -13.46 -10.50
N ARG A 132 -27.59 -13.07 -9.31
CA ARG A 132 -28.73 -12.16 -9.15
C ARG A 132 -28.46 -10.78 -9.77
N MET A 133 -27.20 -10.36 -9.87
CA MET A 133 -26.81 -9.08 -10.48
C MET A 133 -26.91 -9.08 -12.01
N ASN A 134 -27.03 -10.26 -12.64
CA ASN A 134 -27.21 -10.44 -14.08
C ASN A 134 -26.25 -9.59 -14.93
N LEU A 135 -24.95 -9.72 -14.65
CA LEU A 135 -23.87 -8.98 -15.28
C LEU A 135 -23.72 -9.35 -16.77
N THR A 136 -23.26 -8.40 -17.57
CA THR A 136 -22.81 -8.63 -18.95
C THR A 136 -21.42 -9.27 -18.97
N SER A 137 -20.97 -9.81 -20.11
CA SER A 137 -19.63 -10.36 -20.28
C SER A 137 -18.55 -9.31 -19.98
N GLU A 138 -18.74 -8.07 -20.42
CA GLU A 138 -17.82 -6.96 -20.13
C GLU A 138 -17.73 -6.67 -18.63
N GLU A 139 -18.87 -6.70 -17.92
CA GLU A 139 -18.89 -6.48 -16.47
C GLU A 139 -18.23 -7.64 -15.69
N TYR A 140 -18.41 -8.90 -16.11
CA TYR A 140 -17.69 -10.04 -15.53
C TYR A 140 -16.16 -9.90 -15.70
N LEU A 141 -15.74 -9.48 -16.89
CA LEU A 141 -14.33 -9.23 -17.18
C LEU A 141 -13.77 -8.09 -16.33
N GLU A 142 -14.51 -6.98 -16.19
CA GLU A 142 -14.12 -5.84 -15.36
C GLU A 142 -13.96 -6.23 -13.88
N VAL A 143 -14.86 -7.07 -13.36
CA VAL A 143 -14.78 -7.60 -11.99
C VAL A 143 -13.51 -8.44 -11.80
N PHE A 144 -13.20 -9.29 -12.79
CA PHE A 144 -11.99 -10.12 -12.74
C PHE A 144 -10.71 -9.28 -12.81
N ASP A 145 -10.67 -8.28 -13.68
CA ASP A 145 -9.57 -7.33 -13.81
C ASP A 145 -9.34 -6.53 -12.52
N PHE A 146 -10.43 -6.09 -11.89
CA PHE A 146 -10.36 -5.45 -10.58
C PHE A 146 -9.73 -6.37 -9.52
N ALA A 147 -10.15 -7.64 -9.47
CA ALA A 147 -9.58 -8.61 -8.53
C ALA A 147 -8.08 -8.84 -8.77
N ILE A 148 -7.65 -8.96 -10.03
CA ILE A 148 -6.23 -9.07 -10.39
C ILE A 148 -5.45 -7.82 -9.93
N GLN A 149 -6.00 -6.62 -10.14
CA GLN A 149 -5.37 -5.37 -9.70
C GLN A 149 -5.24 -5.28 -8.17
N GLN A 150 -6.31 -5.61 -7.44
CA GLN A 150 -6.28 -5.64 -5.97
C GLN A 150 -5.21 -6.61 -5.46
N GLN A 151 -5.08 -7.75 -6.11
CA GLN A 151 -4.06 -8.74 -5.78
C GLN A 151 -2.63 -8.23 -6.07
N ALA A 152 -2.42 -7.59 -7.21
CA ALA A 152 -1.14 -6.99 -7.56
C ALA A 152 -0.69 -5.94 -6.51
N ILE A 153 -1.62 -5.15 -5.99
CA ILE A 153 -1.36 -4.17 -4.92
C ILE A 153 -1.02 -4.87 -3.59
N ALA A 154 -1.71 -5.95 -3.25
CA ALA A 154 -1.62 -6.61 -1.95
C ALA A 154 -0.38 -7.50 -1.78
N VAL A 155 0.05 -8.22 -2.83
CA VAL A 155 1.12 -9.24 -2.78
C VAL A 155 2.50 -8.67 -3.06
N GLY A 156 2.59 -7.45 -3.58
CA GLY A 156 3.85 -6.76 -3.79
C GLY A 156 4.62 -7.21 -5.03
N LYS A 157 5.95 -7.08 -5.01
CA LYS A 157 6.84 -7.15 -6.16
C LYS A 157 6.68 -8.42 -7.03
N PHE A 158 6.40 -9.56 -6.43
CA PHE A 158 6.38 -10.85 -7.15
C PHE A 158 5.19 -11.00 -8.11
N PHE A 159 4.05 -10.36 -7.80
CA PHE A 159 2.86 -10.40 -8.66
C PHE A 159 2.82 -9.20 -9.62
N GLY A 160 3.39 -8.07 -9.22
CA GLY A 160 3.44 -6.85 -10.01
C GLY A 160 4.28 -6.97 -11.28
N GLU A 161 5.25 -7.91 -11.33
CA GLU A 161 6.07 -8.16 -12.52
C GLU A 161 5.27 -8.78 -13.68
N PHE A 162 4.13 -9.43 -13.39
CA PHE A 162 3.29 -10.11 -14.38
C PHE A 162 1.97 -9.38 -14.70
N SER A 163 1.67 -8.31 -13.96
CA SER A 163 0.45 -7.52 -14.14
C SER A 163 0.80 -6.13 -14.66
N GLN A 164 0.68 -5.95 -15.98
CA GLN A 164 0.81 -4.62 -16.57
C GLN A 164 -0.40 -3.74 -16.24
N PRO A 165 -0.24 -2.40 -16.15
CA PRO A 165 -1.36 -1.47 -16.04
C PRO A 165 -2.32 -1.63 -17.23
N LYS A 166 -3.63 -1.54 -16.96
CA LYS A 166 -4.67 -1.60 -18.01
C LYS A 166 -4.46 -0.50 -19.06
N GLU A 167 -4.02 0.65 -18.59
CA GLU A 167 -3.78 1.84 -19.40
C GLU A 167 -2.72 1.60 -20.49
N PHE A 168 -1.76 0.68 -20.27
CA PHE A 168 -0.79 0.30 -21.30
C PHE A 168 -1.47 -0.43 -22.48
N ALA A 169 -2.37 -1.34 -22.16
CA ALA A 169 -3.12 -2.04 -23.20
C ALA A 169 -4.10 -1.09 -23.92
N GLN A 170 -4.73 -0.16 -23.20
CA GLN A 170 -5.62 0.86 -23.77
C GLN A 170 -4.89 1.82 -24.72
N LEU A 171 -3.69 2.27 -24.35
CA LEU A 171 -2.88 3.12 -25.21
C LEU A 171 -2.51 2.38 -26.52
N VAL A 172 -2.08 1.13 -26.44
CA VAL A 172 -1.80 0.33 -27.63
C VAL A 172 -3.07 0.07 -28.45
N ALA A 173 -4.19 -0.24 -27.82
CA ALA A 173 -5.46 -0.45 -28.49
C ALA A 173 -5.94 0.78 -29.29
N ALA A 174 -5.63 1.99 -28.82
CA ALA A 174 -5.94 3.23 -29.53
C ALA A 174 -4.98 3.54 -30.67
N LEU A 175 -3.74 2.99 -30.66
CA LEU A 175 -2.70 3.27 -31.64
C LEU A 175 -2.57 2.20 -32.74
N ILE A 176 -3.00 0.98 -32.47
CA ILE A 176 -2.91 -0.14 -33.41
C ILE A 176 -3.84 0.06 -34.61
N SER A 177 -3.39 -0.28 -35.81
CA SER A 177 -4.18 -0.16 -37.02
C SER A 177 -5.40 -1.07 -36.97
N SER A 178 -6.57 -0.54 -37.42
CA SER A 178 -7.82 -1.31 -37.55
C SER A 178 -7.75 -2.40 -38.64
N SER A 179 -6.69 -2.42 -39.46
CA SER A 179 -6.43 -3.43 -40.49
C SER A 179 -5.60 -4.62 -39.98
N CYS A 180 -5.24 -4.66 -38.71
CA CYS A 180 -4.49 -5.78 -38.12
C CYS A 180 -5.43 -6.95 -37.81
N ASP A 181 -5.31 -8.03 -38.60
CA ASP A 181 -6.10 -9.27 -38.41
C ASP A 181 -5.41 -10.23 -37.44
N THR A 182 -4.08 -10.29 -37.45
CA THR A 182 -3.29 -11.24 -36.63
C THR A 182 -2.39 -10.46 -35.67
N VAL A 183 -2.51 -10.76 -34.36
CA VAL A 183 -1.75 -10.11 -33.30
C VAL A 183 -0.95 -11.14 -32.51
N PHE A 184 0.28 -10.82 -32.16
CA PHE A 184 1.14 -11.68 -31.34
C PHE A 184 1.61 -10.96 -30.06
N ASN A 185 1.46 -11.64 -28.93
CA ASN A 185 1.99 -11.18 -27.64
C ASN A 185 3.00 -12.19 -27.07
N PRO A 186 4.31 -11.92 -27.20
CA PRO A 186 5.35 -12.85 -26.74
C PRO A 186 5.51 -12.91 -25.21
N PHE A 187 5.03 -11.91 -24.48
CA PHE A 187 5.07 -11.83 -23.01
C PHE A 187 3.66 -11.52 -22.50
N ALA A 188 2.79 -12.54 -22.58
CA ALA A 188 1.35 -12.35 -22.47
C ALA A 188 0.89 -11.88 -21.09
N GLY A 189 1.61 -12.26 -20.02
CA GLY A 189 1.15 -12.00 -18.67
C GLY A 189 -0.26 -12.56 -18.48
N SER A 190 -1.13 -11.78 -17.86
CA SER A 190 -2.54 -12.10 -17.71
C SER A 190 -3.41 -11.71 -18.93
N LEU A 191 -2.83 -11.49 -20.10
CA LEU A 191 -3.50 -11.31 -21.40
C LEU A 191 -4.30 -10.00 -21.55
N SER A 192 -3.81 -8.87 -20.99
CA SER A 192 -4.53 -7.58 -21.04
C SER A 192 -4.71 -7.02 -22.44
N TYR A 193 -3.75 -7.20 -23.36
CA TYR A 193 -3.88 -6.68 -24.73
C TYR A 193 -5.02 -7.29 -25.51
N ALA A 194 -5.22 -8.60 -25.39
CA ALA A 194 -6.25 -9.31 -26.15
C ALA A 194 -7.68 -8.86 -25.79
N THR A 195 -7.88 -8.34 -24.59
CA THR A 195 -9.21 -7.85 -24.15
C THR A 195 -9.45 -6.38 -24.48
N GLU A 196 -8.38 -5.57 -24.58
CA GLU A 196 -8.51 -4.14 -24.89
C GLU A 196 -8.48 -3.86 -26.41
N ILE A 197 -7.70 -4.61 -27.21
CA ILE A 197 -7.64 -4.43 -28.66
C ILE A 197 -8.94 -4.92 -29.30
N ALA A 198 -9.64 -4.01 -29.99
CA ALA A 198 -10.97 -4.30 -30.52
C ALA A 198 -10.99 -5.12 -31.83
N HIS A 199 -9.95 -4.98 -32.64
CA HIS A 199 -9.95 -5.45 -34.02
C HIS A 199 -8.82 -6.46 -34.25
N TYR A 200 -9.15 -7.75 -34.22
CA TYR A 200 -8.32 -8.85 -34.70
C TYR A 200 -9.22 -10.07 -34.96
N THR A 201 -8.80 -10.93 -35.87
CA THR A 201 -9.42 -12.23 -36.13
C THR A 201 -8.72 -13.35 -35.37
N HIS A 202 -7.41 -13.18 -35.09
CA HIS A 202 -6.60 -14.14 -34.36
C HIS A 202 -5.55 -13.47 -33.47
N PHE A 203 -5.46 -13.90 -32.23
CA PHE A 203 -4.51 -13.40 -31.24
C PHE A 203 -3.70 -14.54 -30.65
N ASP A 204 -2.39 -14.59 -30.97
CA ASP A 204 -1.47 -15.55 -30.41
C ASP A 204 -0.75 -14.97 -29.18
N ALA A 205 -0.62 -15.75 -28.13
CA ALA A 205 0.00 -15.32 -26.87
C ALA A 205 0.87 -16.43 -26.24
N ILE A 206 2.01 -16.06 -25.68
CA ILE A 206 2.90 -16.98 -24.96
C ILE A 206 3.13 -16.46 -23.55
N GLU A 207 2.99 -17.35 -22.56
CA GLU A 207 3.30 -17.09 -21.16
C GLU A 207 4.04 -18.29 -20.55
N ILE A 208 5.17 -18.03 -19.89
CA ILE A 208 6.01 -19.06 -19.30
C ILE A 208 5.54 -19.49 -17.91
N ASN A 209 4.95 -18.56 -17.17
CA ASN A 209 4.46 -18.81 -15.83
C ASN A 209 3.06 -19.42 -15.86
N ARG A 210 2.96 -20.68 -15.42
CA ARG A 210 1.69 -21.41 -15.41
C ARG A 210 0.59 -20.69 -14.62
N ASP A 211 0.93 -20.12 -13.46
CA ASP A 211 -0.05 -19.45 -12.61
C ASP A 211 -0.65 -18.21 -13.27
N ILE A 212 0.17 -17.48 -13.99
CA ILE A 212 -0.24 -16.29 -14.74
C ILE A 212 -0.97 -16.67 -16.03
N TRP A 213 -0.49 -17.71 -16.71
CA TRP A 213 -1.13 -18.28 -17.88
C TRP A 213 -2.58 -18.71 -17.58
N GLU A 214 -2.84 -19.38 -16.44
CA GLU A 214 -4.19 -19.77 -16.02
C GLU A 214 -5.11 -18.53 -15.79
N LEU A 215 -4.57 -17.42 -15.26
CA LEU A 215 -5.32 -16.15 -15.16
C LEU A 215 -5.65 -15.57 -16.55
N GLY A 216 -4.71 -15.63 -17.49
CA GLY A 216 -4.95 -15.22 -18.88
C GLY A 216 -6.00 -16.09 -19.58
N VAL A 217 -6.02 -17.39 -19.33
CA VAL A 217 -7.06 -18.29 -19.85
C VAL A 217 -8.44 -17.92 -19.28
N PHE A 218 -8.55 -17.61 -17.99
CA PHE A 218 -9.83 -17.12 -17.42
C PHE A 218 -10.25 -15.78 -18.02
N ARG A 219 -9.30 -14.83 -18.17
CA ARG A 219 -9.60 -13.53 -18.81
C ARG A 219 -10.11 -13.72 -20.24
N SER A 220 -9.46 -14.59 -21.01
CA SER A 220 -9.91 -14.96 -22.36
C SER A 220 -11.33 -15.57 -22.34
N ALA A 221 -11.58 -16.49 -21.42
CA ALA A 221 -12.85 -17.19 -21.30
C ALA A 221 -14.01 -16.26 -20.87
N LEU A 222 -13.71 -15.24 -20.05
CA LEU A 222 -14.68 -14.23 -19.61
C LEU A 222 -14.95 -13.17 -20.71
N SER A 223 -14.04 -13.03 -21.68
CA SER A 223 -14.26 -12.18 -22.85
C SER A 223 -15.09 -12.92 -23.92
N ASP A 224 -15.85 -12.18 -24.72
CA ASP A 224 -16.62 -12.78 -25.83
C ASP A 224 -15.73 -13.25 -27.01
N ARG A 225 -14.38 -13.28 -26.84
CA ARG A 225 -13.39 -13.53 -27.89
C ARG A 225 -12.54 -14.79 -27.67
N TYR A 226 -12.95 -15.69 -26.79
CA TYR A 226 -12.19 -16.88 -26.44
C TYR A 226 -11.73 -17.68 -27.65
N ASP A 227 -12.60 -17.89 -28.63
CA ASP A 227 -12.30 -18.67 -29.84
C ASP A 227 -11.27 -18.01 -30.79
N SER A 228 -11.07 -16.70 -30.65
CA SER A 228 -10.08 -15.93 -31.44
C SER A 228 -8.72 -15.83 -30.75
N ILE A 229 -8.57 -16.34 -29.53
CA ILE A 229 -7.35 -16.22 -28.70
C ILE A 229 -6.70 -17.57 -28.50
N SER A 230 -5.46 -17.69 -28.94
CA SER A 230 -4.60 -18.85 -28.72
C SER A 230 -3.52 -18.54 -27.68
N MET A 231 -3.73 -18.96 -26.44
CA MET A 231 -2.76 -18.75 -25.36
C MET A 231 -1.95 -20.01 -25.07
N THR A 232 -0.66 -19.96 -25.31
CA THR A 232 0.30 -21.08 -25.14
C THR A 232 1.07 -20.94 -23.83
N LEU A 233 1.11 -22.01 -23.03
CA LEU A 233 2.04 -22.14 -21.93
C LEU A 233 3.40 -22.55 -22.48
N GLY A 234 4.40 -21.65 -22.47
CA GLY A 234 5.68 -21.91 -23.09
C GLY A 234 6.69 -20.80 -22.89
N ASP A 235 7.92 -21.08 -23.31
CA ASP A 235 9.02 -20.11 -23.30
C ASP A 235 9.09 -19.38 -24.65
N VAL A 236 9.10 -18.07 -24.62
CA VAL A 236 9.25 -17.19 -25.80
C VAL A 236 10.60 -17.37 -26.49
N ALA A 237 11.58 -18.02 -25.86
CA ALA A 237 12.79 -18.44 -26.52
C ALA A 237 12.51 -19.31 -27.77
N ASN A 238 11.37 -20.02 -27.78
CA ASN A 238 10.81 -20.73 -28.94
C ASN A 238 9.91 -19.83 -29.77
N TRP A 239 10.43 -18.71 -30.27
CA TRP A 239 9.69 -17.73 -31.03
C TRP A 239 9.02 -18.34 -32.27
N PRO A 240 7.72 -18.07 -32.52
CA PRO A 240 7.03 -18.66 -33.67
C PRO A 240 7.63 -18.18 -35.01
N SER A 241 7.57 -19.02 -36.01
CA SER A 241 8.03 -18.72 -37.39
C SER A 241 6.99 -17.93 -38.21
N ASN A 242 5.77 -17.80 -37.71
CA ASN A 242 4.68 -17.08 -38.38
C ASN A 242 4.97 -15.58 -38.42
N LYS A 243 4.40 -14.91 -39.42
CA LYS A 243 4.38 -13.44 -39.48
C LYS A 243 3.02 -12.92 -39.00
N PHE A 244 3.06 -11.84 -38.26
CA PHE A 244 1.88 -11.18 -37.67
C PHE A 244 1.70 -9.77 -38.20
N ASP A 245 0.48 -9.28 -38.22
CA ASP A 245 0.20 -7.88 -38.59
C ASP A 245 0.59 -6.93 -37.47
N ALA A 246 0.46 -7.36 -36.22
CA ALA A 246 0.98 -6.60 -35.09
C ALA A 246 1.63 -7.50 -34.04
N ILE A 247 2.69 -6.96 -33.40
CA ILE A 247 3.30 -7.52 -32.20
C ILE A 247 3.08 -6.53 -31.05
N VAL A 248 2.55 -7.00 -29.92
CA VAL A 248 2.33 -6.19 -28.72
C VAL A 248 3.10 -6.80 -27.55
N SER A 249 3.88 -5.98 -26.80
CA SER A 249 4.84 -6.54 -25.87
C SER A 249 5.06 -5.65 -24.64
N THR A 250 4.99 -6.24 -23.44
CA THR A 250 5.50 -5.66 -22.20
C THR A 250 6.41 -6.70 -21.55
N PRO A 251 7.69 -6.78 -21.99
CA PRO A 251 8.61 -7.79 -21.51
C PRO A 251 9.07 -7.52 -20.07
N PRO A 252 9.49 -8.52 -19.31
CA PRO A 252 10.24 -8.31 -18.08
C PRO A 252 11.57 -7.60 -18.41
N PHE A 253 11.85 -6.47 -17.71
CA PHE A 253 12.97 -5.61 -18.07
C PHE A 253 14.33 -6.22 -17.73
N ARG A 254 15.28 -6.12 -18.67
CA ARG A 254 16.70 -6.54 -18.56
C ARG A 254 16.89 -8.02 -18.21
N MET A 255 15.91 -8.88 -18.45
CA MET A 255 16.06 -10.31 -18.29
C MET A 255 16.90 -10.89 -19.45
N LYS A 256 17.93 -11.66 -19.12
CA LYS A 256 18.77 -12.34 -20.13
C LYS A 256 18.04 -13.57 -20.67
N MET A 257 18.02 -13.70 -21.98
CA MET A 257 17.36 -14.79 -22.69
C MET A 257 18.34 -15.52 -23.63
N ASN A 258 18.19 -16.83 -23.70
CA ASN A 258 18.92 -17.66 -24.64
C ASN A 258 17.97 -18.08 -25.78
N MET A 259 17.90 -17.28 -26.83
CA MET A 259 17.00 -17.55 -27.96
C MET A 259 17.43 -18.75 -28.79
N VAL A 260 16.48 -19.67 -29.04
CA VAL A 260 16.72 -20.84 -29.89
C VAL A 260 16.83 -20.40 -31.37
N GLY A 261 17.86 -20.88 -32.07
CA GLY A 261 18.08 -20.60 -33.50
C GLY A 261 18.70 -19.24 -33.81
N SER A 262 19.18 -18.52 -32.82
CA SER A 262 20.03 -17.34 -33.03
C SER A 262 21.35 -17.78 -33.67
N ILE A 263 21.67 -17.19 -34.87
CA ILE A 263 22.88 -17.49 -35.66
C ILE A 263 24.16 -17.13 -34.87
N PHE A 264 24.02 -16.30 -33.87
CA PHE A 264 25.06 -15.92 -32.91
C PHE A 264 24.55 -16.37 -31.51
N ASN A 265 25.30 -17.23 -30.84
CA ASN A 265 25.08 -17.56 -29.40
C ASN A 265 25.15 -16.31 -28.48
N ARG A 266 24.43 -15.28 -28.84
CA ARG A 266 24.39 -13.98 -28.16
C ARG A 266 23.25 -14.02 -27.15
N THR A 267 23.57 -13.76 -25.90
CA THR A 267 22.55 -13.51 -24.87
C THR A 267 21.82 -12.24 -25.26
N GLU A 268 20.53 -12.34 -25.54
CA GLU A 268 19.65 -11.19 -25.79
C GLU A 268 18.93 -10.76 -24.50
N PHE A 269 18.51 -9.51 -24.44
CA PHE A 269 17.66 -9.04 -23.36
C PHE A 269 16.20 -9.08 -23.79
N SER A 270 15.30 -9.47 -22.88
CA SER A 270 13.86 -9.59 -23.13
C SER A 270 13.23 -8.31 -23.70
N ASP A 271 13.68 -7.17 -23.24
CA ASP A 271 13.21 -5.84 -23.67
C ASP A 271 13.62 -5.46 -25.10
N THR A 272 14.60 -6.13 -25.68
CA THR A 272 15.03 -5.88 -27.08
C THR A 272 14.66 -7.00 -28.06
N VAL A 273 14.21 -8.17 -27.57
CA VAL A 273 13.89 -9.32 -28.43
C VAL A 273 12.82 -8.98 -29.48
N ALA A 274 11.74 -8.33 -29.08
CA ALA A 274 10.68 -7.96 -30.03
C ALA A 274 11.17 -6.95 -31.07
N LEU A 275 11.97 -5.95 -30.68
CA LEU A 275 12.58 -4.97 -31.58
C LEU A 275 13.48 -5.65 -32.62
N ARG A 276 14.37 -6.57 -32.20
CA ARG A 276 15.29 -7.31 -33.08
C ARG A 276 14.59 -8.26 -34.03
N ARG A 277 13.42 -8.78 -33.66
CA ARG A 277 12.63 -9.71 -34.46
C ARG A 277 11.54 -9.04 -35.30
N PHE A 278 11.40 -7.72 -35.19
CA PHE A 278 10.35 -6.99 -35.88
C PHE A 278 10.26 -7.34 -37.37
N GLU A 279 11.36 -7.22 -38.09
CA GLU A 279 11.39 -7.45 -39.55
C GLU A 279 11.04 -8.89 -39.96
N SER A 280 11.56 -9.86 -39.21
CA SER A 280 11.38 -11.28 -39.55
C SER A 280 10.00 -11.80 -39.16
N SER A 281 9.37 -11.21 -38.16
CA SER A 281 8.13 -11.71 -37.53
C SER A 281 6.88 -10.92 -37.88
N THR A 282 7.00 -9.85 -38.66
CA THR A 282 5.83 -9.06 -39.09
C THR A 282 5.59 -9.17 -40.62
N THR A 283 4.33 -8.97 -41.02
CA THR A 283 3.90 -8.86 -42.42
C THR A 283 4.47 -7.60 -43.09
N GLU A 284 4.18 -7.36 -44.38
CA GLU A 284 4.72 -6.20 -45.11
C GLU A 284 4.26 -4.86 -44.55
N ASN A 285 3.06 -4.80 -43.98
CA ASN A 285 2.52 -3.61 -43.31
C ASN A 285 2.53 -3.76 -41.78
N GLY A 286 3.40 -4.65 -41.24
CA GLY A 286 3.39 -5.02 -39.83
C GLY A 286 3.80 -3.90 -38.89
N GLU A 287 3.24 -3.97 -37.69
CA GLU A 287 3.42 -3.00 -36.61
C GLU A 287 4.03 -3.69 -35.36
N LEU A 288 4.75 -2.91 -34.54
CA LEU A 288 5.20 -3.35 -33.22
C LEU A 288 4.94 -2.25 -32.19
N PHE A 289 4.35 -2.66 -31.07
CA PHE A 289 4.16 -1.84 -29.88
C PHE A 289 4.88 -2.51 -28.72
N THR A 290 5.95 -1.90 -28.21
CA THR A 290 6.69 -2.50 -27.10
C THR A 290 7.06 -1.48 -26.05
N TYR A 291 6.82 -1.84 -24.78
CA TYR A 291 7.27 -1.06 -23.64
C TYR A 291 8.68 -1.47 -23.26
N VAL A 292 9.55 -0.49 -23.10
CA VAL A 292 10.94 -0.70 -22.75
C VAL A 292 11.38 0.25 -21.65
N PRO A 293 12.41 -0.08 -20.84
CA PRO A 293 13.00 0.90 -19.94
C PRO A 293 13.69 2.02 -20.72
N LEU A 294 13.72 3.24 -20.17
CA LEU A 294 14.32 4.41 -20.84
C LEU A 294 15.78 4.20 -21.24
N SER A 295 16.48 3.29 -20.57
CA SER A 295 17.86 2.95 -20.92
C SER A 295 18.04 2.49 -22.36
N ILE A 296 17.05 1.85 -22.97
CA ILE A 296 17.10 1.42 -24.39
C ILE A 296 17.22 2.62 -25.33
N LEU A 297 16.67 3.77 -24.94
CA LEU A 297 16.66 4.97 -25.77
C LEU A 297 18.05 5.63 -25.90
N VAL A 298 18.95 5.38 -24.93
CA VAL A 298 20.21 6.14 -24.79
C VAL A 298 21.47 5.28 -24.58
N SER A 299 21.37 3.99 -24.20
CA SER A 299 22.56 3.19 -23.88
C SER A 299 23.40 2.88 -25.10
N ASP A 300 24.71 2.92 -24.93
CA ASP A 300 25.68 2.63 -26.01
C ASP A 300 25.58 1.15 -26.47
N GLY A 301 25.20 0.24 -25.58
CA GLY A 301 25.02 -1.18 -25.90
C GLY A 301 23.87 -1.49 -26.87
N GLU A 302 22.94 -0.57 -27.05
CA GLU A 302 21.77 -0.69 -27.93
C GLU A 302 21.82 0.31 -29.12
N GLU A 303 22.95 1.00 -29.30
CA GLU A 303 23.12 1.98 -30.40
C GLU A 303 22.97 1.32 -31.77
N ASP A 304 23.59 0.16 -31.99
CA ASP A 304 23.45 -0.61 -33.24
C ASP A 304 21.98 -0.90 -33.57
N LEU A 305 21.18 -1.27 -32.58
CA LEU A 305 19.74 -1.54 -32.75
C LEU A 305 18.97 -0.27 -33.13
N ARG A 306 19.23 0.85 -32.45
CA ARG A 306 18.60 2.13 -32.76
C ARG A 306 18.99 2.61 -34.14
N HIS A 307 20.26 2.53 -34.47
CA HIS A 307 20.77 2.86 -35.82
C HIS A 307 20.07 2.02 -36.90
N GLU A 308 20.04 0.69 -36.74
CA GLU A 308 19.40 -0.20 -37.71
C GLU A 308 17.93 0.15 -37.96
N LEU A 309 17.12 0.27 -36.90
CA LEU A 309 15.68 0.52 -37.00
C LEU A 309 15.38 1.92 -37.57
N THR A 310 16.15 2.93 -37.13
CA THR A 310 15.99 4.31 -37.61
C THR A 310 16.41 4.45 -39.08
N SER A 311 17.56 3.89 -39.48
CA SER A 311 18.06 3.96 -40.87
C SER A 311 17.15 3.26 -41.87
N LYS A 312 16.40 2.25 -41.45
CA LYS A 312 15.37 1.58 -42.25
C LYS A 312 14.04 2.35 -42.30
N GLY A 313 13.91 3.42 -41.55
CA GLY A 313 12.70 4.20 -41.47
C GLY A 313 11.54 3.56 -40.72
N HIS A 314 11.81 2.54 -39.89
CA HIS A 314 10.73 1.78 -39.23
C HIS A 314 10.21 2.43 -37.95
N VAL A 315 10.95 3.37 -37.36
CA VAL A 315 10.54 4.04 -36.12
C VAL A 315 9.48 5.09 -36.41
N ASP A 316 8.25 4.87 -35.94
CA ASP A 316 7.13 5.80 -36.15
C ASP A 316 6.95 6.77 -34.96
N THR A 317 6.88 6.20 -33.75
CA THR A 317 6.57 6.99 -32.55
C THR A 317 7.32 6.50 -31.33
N ILE A 318 7.81 7.42 -30.49
CA ILE A 318 8.43 7.15 -29.20
C ILE A 318 7.72 7.99 -28.13
N ILE A 319 7.15 7.37 -27.13
CA ILE A 319 6.42 8.02 -26.02
C ILE A 319 7.09 7.66 -24.71
N THR A 320 7.71 8.63 -24.03
CA THR A 320 8.21 8.41 -22.66
C THR A 320 7.07 8.56 -21.66
N LEU A 321 7.02 7.68 -20.66
CA LEU A 321 5.91 7.58 -19.72
C LEU A 321 6.32 8.01 -18.31
N PRO A 322 5.35 8.40 -17.45
CA PRO A 322 5.62 8.79 -16.07
C PRO A 322 6.27 7.65 -15.26
N SER A 323 7.15 8.00 -14.33
CA SER A 323 7.67 7.03 -13.35
C SER A 323 6.59 6.60 -12.36
N GLY A 324 6.68 5.36 -11.84
CA GLY A 324 5.78 4.87 -10.79
C GLY A 324 4.37 4.46 -11.28
N ILE A 325 4.16 4.31 -12.60
CA ILE A 325 2.92 3.74 -13.16
C ILE A 325 2.93 2.20 -13.02
N MET A 326 4.08 1.60 -13.27
CA MET A 326 4.23 0.15 -13.10
C MET A 326 4.14 -0.23 -11.62
N PRO A 327 3.34 -1.24 -11.24
CA PRO A 327 3.24 -1.68 -9.86
C PRO A 327 4.60 -2.04 -9.26
N HIS A 328 4.87 -1.57 -8.04
CA HIS A 328 6.06 -1.91 -7.25
C HIS A 328 7.43 -1.56 -7.84
N THR A 329 7.48 -0.72 -8.88
CA THR A 329 8.72 -0.23 -9.45
C THR A 329 8.62 1.25 -9.83
N ASN A 330 9.70 1.98 -9.63
CA ASN A 330 9.83 3.36 -10.08
C ASN A 330 10.56 3.46 -11.43
N ILE A 331 10.71 2.33 -12.14
CA ILE A 331 11.35 2.33 -13.45
C ILE A 331 10.51 3.14 -14.42
N SER A 332 11.11 4.17 -15.00
CA SER A 332 10.49 4.92 -16.09
C SER A 332 10.60 4.13 -17.38
N THR A 333 9.52 4.13 -18.15
CA THR A 333 9.38 3.35 -19.38
C THR A 333 9.07 4.24 -20.57
N ALA A 334 9.28 3.70 -21.77
CA ALA A 334 8.81 4.29 -23.01
C ALA A 334 8.05 3.24 -23.82
N LEU A 335 7.02 3.71 -24.55
CA LEU A 335 6.40 2.95 -25.63
C LEU A 335 7.13 3.26 -26.94
N ILE A 336 7.63 2.23 -27.60
CA ILE A 336 8.19 2.32 -28.95
C ILE A 336 7.18 1.73 -29.93
N VAL A 337 6.86 2.50 -30.97
CA VAL A 337 6.00 2.07 -32.06
C VAL A 337 6.83 1.98 -33.33
N LEU A 338 6.91 0.77 -33.89
CA LEU A 338 7.52 0.54 -35.19
C LEU A 338 6.43 0.21 -36.22
N ARG A 339 6.59 0.72 -37.43
CA ARG A 339 5.69 0.43 -38.57
C ARG A 339 6.50 0.22 -39.84
N LYS A 340 6.31 -0.89 -40.56
CA LYS A 340 6.94 -1.08 -41.87
C LYS A 340 6.43 -0.11 -42.94
N ALA A 341 5.23 0.40 -42.75
CA ALA A 341 4.67 1.43 -43.64
C ALA A 341 5.28 2.82 -43.42
N HIS A 342 6.00 3.05 -42.32
CA HIS A 342 6.77 4.24 -42.06
C HIS A 342 8.07 4.21 -42.87
N THR A 343 8.45 5.34 -43.46
CA THR A 343 9.62 5.44 -44.37
C THR A 343 10.63 6.48 -43.87
N VAL A 344 11.80 6.44 -44.45
CA VAL A 344 12.91 7.37 -44.12
C VAL A 344 12.58 8.85 -44.32
N ASP A 345 11.63 9.14 -45.19
CA ASP A 345 11.18 10.53 -45.48
C ASP A 345 10.12 11.03 -44.47
N MET A 346 9.60 10.16 -43.65
CA MET A 346 8.62 10.50 -42.63
C MET A 346 9.31 10.87 -41.32
N PRO A 347 8.85 11.91 -40.62
CA PRO A 347 9.43 12.29 -39.31
C PRO A 347 8.96 11.35 -38.23
N ILE A 348 9.85 11.03 -37.30
CA ILE A 348 9.56 10.25 -36.08
C ILE A 348 8.86 11.16 -35.08
N ARG A 349 7.74 10.74 -34.55
CA ARG A 349 7.04 11.46 -33.48
C ARG A 349 7.62 11.13 -32.10
N MET A 350 8.00 12.14 -31.36
CA MET A 350 8.57 11.99 -30.02
C MET A 350 7.75 12.79 -29.00
N ILE A 351 7.29 12.11 -27.94
CA ILE A 351 6.39 12.69 -26.95
C ILE A 351 6.92 12.41 -25.55
N ASN A 352 7.04 13.48 -24.75
CA ASN A 352 7.26 13.32 -23.33
C ASN A 352 5.93 13.36 -22.58
N ALA A 353 5.42 12.18 -22.23
CA ALA A 353 4.23 12.02 -21.40
C ALA A 353 4.54 11.93 -19.88
N GLY A 354 5.75 12.26 -19.45
CA GLY A 354 6.21 12.12 -18.07
C GLY A 354 5.36 12.82 -17.00
N ALA A 355 4.57 13.84 -17.39
CA ALA A 355 3.62 14.56 -16.54
C ALA A 355 2.14 14.20 -16.80
N LEU A 356 1.83 13.29 -17.75
CA LEU A 356 0.46 12.95 -18.14
C LEU A 356 -0.07 11.78 -17.34
N PHE A 357 -0.40 12.01 -16.08
CA PHE A 357 -0.98 11.03 -15.16
C PHE A 357 -1.94 11.69 -14.19
N THR A 358 -2.82 10.89 -13.62
CA THR A 358 -3.65 11.24 -12.45
C THR A 358 -3.17 10.49 -11.23
N GLU A 359 -3.30 11.07 -10.02
CA GLU A 359 -2.98 10.40 -8.76
C GLU A 359 -4.25 9.89 -8.10
N ILE A 360 -4.32 8.56 -7.91
CA ILE A 360 -5.40 7.92 -7.17
C ILE A 360 -4.80 7.34 -5.88
N GLY A 361 -4.97 8.03 -4.78
CA GLY A 361 -4.30 7.72 -3.52
C GLY A 361 -2.78 7.91 -3.64
N LYS A 362 -2.01 6.81 -3.52
CA LYS A 362 -0.54 6.81 -3.68
C LYS A 362 -0.09 6.28 -5.05
N ARG A 363 -1.02 5.97 -5.93
CA ARG A 363 -0.74 5.38 -7.24
C ARG A 363 -0.87 6.43 -8.33
N ARG A 364 0.06 6.42 -9.28
CA ARG A 364 -0.04 7.14 -10.54
C ARG A 364 -0.73 6.26 -11.58
N VAL A 365 -1.69 6.83 -12.28
CA VAL A 365 -2.45 6.19 -13.36
C VAL A 365 -2.23 7.01 -14.62
N LEU A 366 -1.82 6.36 -15.72
CA LEU A 366 -1.57 7.04 -16.99
C LEU A 366 -2.88 7.66 -17.53
N ASP A 367 -2.82 8.92 -17.89
CA ASP A 367 -3.92 9.59 -18.58
C ASP A 367 -3.81 9.31 -20.09
N VAL A 368 -4.45 8.25 -20.53
CA VAL A 368 -4.39 7.79 -21.94
C VAL A 368 -4.95 8.83 -22.91
N GLU A 369 -6.04 9.52 -22.54
CA GLU A 369 -6.65 10.55 -23.38
C GLU A 369 -5.72 11.75 -23.55
N ALA A 370 -5.07 12.18 -22.47
CA ALA A 370 -4.09 13.25 -22.52
C ALA A 370 -2.86 12.87 -23.37
N VAL A 371 -2.40 11.61 -23.30
CA VAL A 371 -1.29 11.10 -24.15
C VAL A 371 -1.70 11.08 -25.61
N LEU A 372 -2.88 10.58 -25.95
CA LEU A 372 -3.40 10.56 -27.32
C LEU A 372 -3.58 11.98 -27.87
N SER A 373 -4.11 12.90 -27.07
CA SER A 373 -4.23 14.31 -27.44
C SER A 373 -2.88 14.98 -27.69
N ALA A 374 -1.84 14.56 -26.93
CA ALA A 374 -0.48 15.08 -27.10
C ALA A 374 0.19 14.63 -28.41
N LEU A 375 -0.25 13.54 -29.03
CA LEU A 375 0.28 13.07 -30.32
C LEU A 375 0.08 14.10 -31.46
N ASP A 376 -1.02 14.81 -31.42
CA ASP A 376 -1.41 15.79 -32.46
C ASP A 376 -1.11 17.24 -32.03
N ASP A 377 -0.66 17.46 -30.80
CA ASP A 377 -0.35 18.78 -30.27
C ASP A 377 1.12 19.15 -30.57
N PRO A 378 1.39 20.12 -31.46
CA PRO A 378 2.75 20.56 -31.81
C PRO A 378 3.54 21.11 -30.60
N ALA A 379 2.85 21.51 -29.52
CA ALA A 379 3.49 21.99 -28.30
C ALA A 379 3.99 20.86 -27.40
N LYS A 380 3.48 19.63 -27.58
CA LYS A 380 3.78 18.44 -26.74
C LYS A 380 4.48 17.34 -27.52
N SER A 381 4.43 17.32 -28.85
CA SER A 381 5.07 16.33 -29.71
C SER A 381 6.07 17.01 -30.65
N SER A 382 7.25 16.39 -30.75
CA SER A 382 8.28 16.79 -31.71
C SER A 382 8.25 15.84 -32.91
N LYS A 383 8.42 16.41 -34.11
CA LYS A 383 8.59 15.67 -35.37
C LYS A 383 10.05 15.73 -35.75
N VAL A 384 10.76 14.61 -35.54
CA VAL A 384 12.22 14.53 -35.65
C VAL A 384 12.60 13.78 -36.94
N SER A 385 13.46 14.38 -37.75
CA SER A 385 14.01 13.74 -38.94
C SER A 385 15.09 12.73 -38.59
N ILE A 386 15.33 11.75 -39.46
CA ILE A 386 16.41 10.76 -39.29
C ILE A 386 17.78 11.46 -39.22
N ALA A 387 18.01 12.51 -39.98
CA ALA A 387 19.25 13.28 -39.95
C ALA A 387 19.52 13.90 -38.57
N GLU A 388 18.50 14.45 -37.89
CA GLU A 388 18.64 14.95 -36.52
C GLU A 388 18.99 13.85 -35.53
N ILE A 389 18.46 12.61 -35.70
CA ILE A 389 18.81 11.46 -34.86
C ILE A 389 20.25 11.00 -35.12
N GLU A 390 20.70 11.01 -36.40
CA GLU A 390 22.07 10.71 -36.77
C GLU A 390 23.04 11.73 -36.15
N ASP A 391 22.75 13.03 -36.27
CA ASP A 391 23.52 14.12 -35.66
C ASP A 391 23.64 14.01 -34.13
N ASN A 392 22.67 13.35 -33.51
CA ASN A 392 22.64 13.01 -32.07
C ASN A 392 23.06 11.56 -31.76
N GLN A 393 23.88 10.95 -32.64
CA GLN A 393 24.49 9.62 -32.45
C GLN A 393 23.41 8.54 -32.14
N TRP A 394 22.36 8.52 -32.95
CA TRP A 394 21.28 7.53 -32.90
C TRP A 394 20.53 7.49 -31.55
N SER A 395 20.61 8.57 -30.77
CA SER A 395 19.88 8.70 -29.52
C SER A 395 18.38 8.87 -29.76
N TRP A 396 17.55 8.11 -29.01
CA TRP A 396 16.10 8.26 -28.99
C TRP A 396 15.62 9.04 -27.76
N ASP A 397 16.48 9.83 -27.13
CA ASP A 397 16.11 10.66 -25.97
C ASP A 397 15.15 11.77 -26.41
N VAL A 398 13.88 11.59 -26.07
CA VAL A 398 12.79 12.52 -26.41
C VAL A 398 13.07 13.94 -25.92
N ASN A 399 13.79 14.10 -24.80
CA ASN A 399 14.11 15.42 -24.25
C ASN A 399 15.12 16.21 -25.11
N VAL A 400 15.94 15.52 -25.90
CA VAL A 400 16.89 16.16 -26.81
C VAL A 400 16.18 16.88 -27.97
N TYR A 401 15.00 16.36 -28.37
CA TYR A 401 14.28 16.81 -29.55
C TYR A 401 13.02 17.62 -29.23
N ASN A 402 12.62 17.72 -27.98
CA ASN A 402 11.41 18.44 -27.62
C ASN A 402 11.72 19.90 -27.26
N GLU A 403 11.64 20.78 -28.27
CA GLU A 403 11.85 22.23 -28.09
C GLU A 403 10.85 22.87 -27.12
N SER A 404 9.65 22.31 -26.96
CA SER A 404 8.65 22.81 -25.99
C SER A 404 9.00 22.53 -24.54
N LEU A 405 9.90 21.56 -24.27
CA LEU A 405 10.51 21.32 -22.97
C LEU A 405 11.77 22.14 -22.76
N GLU A 406 12.27 22.88 -23.81
CA GLU A 406 13.28 23.89 -23.63
C GLU A 406 12.74 24.86 -22.58
N ARG A 407 13.43 24.95 -21.46
CA ARG A 407 13.13 25.94 -20.44
C ARG A 407 13.01 27.31 -21.14
N GLN A 408 11.90 28.01 -20.93
CA GLN A 408 11.73 29.35 -21.42
C GLN A 408 12.82 30.23 -20.81
N HIS A 409 13.83 30.52 -21.57
CA HIS A 409 14.88 31.44 -21.21
C HIS A 409 14.56 32.84 -21.74
N PRO A 410 14.94 33.88 -21.00
CA PRO A 410 14.79 35.24 -21.47
C PRO A 410 15.51 35.46 -22.83
N GLU A 411 14.96 36.35 -23.62
CA GLU A 411 15.58 36.73 -24.91
C GLU A 411 17.03 37.18 -24.69
N GLY A 412 17.97 36.67 -25.53
CA GLY A 412 19.41 36.98 -25.42
C GLY A 412 20.27 35.92 -24.73
N TYR A 413 19.68 34.83 -24.23
CA TYR A 413 20.51 33.69 -23.73
C TYR A 413 21.19 32.94 -24.88
N SER A 414 22.43 32.50 -24.66
CA SER A 414 23.17 31.65 -25.59
C SER A 414 23.05 30.19 -25.23
N ARG A 415 22.73 29.34 -26.21
CA ARG A 415 22.68 27.86 -26.06
C ARG A 415 24.06 27.29 -26.37
N LYS A 416 24.63 26.48 -25.50
CA LYS A 416 25.87 25.73 -25.68
C LYS A 416 25.71 24.29 -25.23
N LYS A 417 26.32 23.33 -25.95
CA LYS A 417 26.44 21.94 -25.43
C LYS A 417 27.54 21.90 -24.34
N LEU A 418 27.38 21.09 -23.34
CA LEU A 418 28.42 20.92 -22.30
C LEU A 418 29.76 20.51 -22.91
N GLY A 419 29.76 19.60 -23.88
CA GLY A 419 30.96 19.18 -24.61
C GLY A 419 31.71 20.26 -25.34
N ASP A 420 31.05 21.40 -25.67
CA ASP A 420 31.69 22.55 -26.36
C ASP A 420 32.44 23.47 -25.36
N ILE A 421 32.17 23.38 -24.07
CA ILE A 421 32.64 24.28 -23.04
C ILE A 421 33.56 23.60 -22.01
N VAL A 422 33.65 22.27 -22.05
CA VAL A 422 34.50 21.49 -21.12
C VAL A 422 35.42 20.52 -21.87
N ASP A 423 36.51 20.16 -21.24
CA ASP A 423 37.47 19.15 -21.70
C ASP A 423 37.80 18.18 -20.55
N SER A 424 38.34 17.02 -20.91
CA SER A 424 38.81 16.05 -19.91
C SER A 424 40.07 16.56 -19.24
N PRO A 425 40.14 16.60 -17.91
CA PRO A 425 41.35 17.00 -17.18
C PRO A 425 42.45 15.94 -17.32
N VAL A 426 43.67 16.31 -16.97
CA VAL A 426 44.77 15.36 -16.84
C VAL A 426 44.48 14.47 -15.64
N LEU A 427 44.12 13.20 -15.89
CA LEU A 427 43.71 12.21 -14.89
C LEU A 427 44.87 11.21 -14.66
N GLU A 428 45.44 11.23 -13.47
CA GLU A 428 46.44 10.25 -13.04
C GLU A 428 45.79 9.14 -12.23
N ARG A 429 45.86 7.88 -12.68
CA ARG A 429 45.38 6.72 -11.91
C ARG A 429 46.26 6.52 -10.69
N HIS A 430 45.64 6.38 -9.53
CA HIS A 430 46.36 6.21 -8.28
C HIS A 430 46.29 4.74 -7.83
N PHE A 431 47.47 4.19 -7.44
CA PHE A 431 47.64 2.77 -7.16
C PHE A 431 48.26 2.50 -5.78
N ASP A 432 48.65 3.50 -5.04
CA ASP A 432 49.28 3.36 -3.73
C ASP A 432 48.31 3.67 -2.55
N ASP A 433 48.72 3.35 -1.34
CA ASP A 433 47.99 3.57 -0.09
C ASP A 433 48.24 4.96 0.52
N SER A 434 48.43 5.99 -0.28
CA SER A 434 48.60 7.35 0.22
C SER A 434 47.29 7.94 0.77
N LYS A 435 47.39 8.97 1.61
CA LYS A 435 46.25 9.70 2.15
C LYS A 435 46.04 11.00 1.39
N GLY A 436 44.78 11.38 1.20
CA GLY A 436 44.42 12.62 0.51
C GLY A 436 42.92 12.91 0.50
N ALA A 437 42.54 14.07 -0.01
CA ALA A 437 41.16 14.50 -0.12
C ALA A 437 40.40 13.55 -1.08
N LEU A 438 39.57 12.64 -0.54
CA LEU A 438 38.81 11.64 -1.29
C LEU A 438 37.40 12.15 -1.56
N VAL A 439 37.02 12.20 -2.84
CA VAL A 439 35.68 12.58 -3.28
C VAL A 439 34.86 11.36 -3.62
N LYS A 440 33.76 11.18 -2.89
CA LYS A 440 32.72 10.19 -3.15
C LYS A 440 31.43 10.88 -3.63
N ILE A 441 30.49 10.14 -4.21
CA ILE A 441 29.20 10.68 -4.65
C ILE A 441 28.43 11.38 -3.52
N SER A 442 28.56 10.87 -2.29
CA SER A 442 27.96 11.48 -1.09
C SER A 442 28.49 12.88 -0.77
N ASP A 443 29.68 13.19 -1.23
CA ASP A 443 30.37 14.44 -0.95
C ASP A 443 30.09 15.51 -2.00
N LEU A 444 29.46 15.13 -3.13
CA LEU A 444 29.01 16.07 -4.16
C LEU A 444 27.72 16.77 -3.71
N SER A 445 27.50 17.98 -4.19
CA SER A 445 26.44 18.86 -3.72
C SER A 445 25.09 18.61 -4.40
N ASP A 446 24.03 18.70 -3.63
CA ASP A 446 22.63 18.72 -4.09
C ASP A 446 22.04 20.15 -4.06
N SER A 447 22.79 21.17 -3.67
CA SER A 447 22.23 22.49 -3.42
C SER A 447 23.16 23.65 -3.84
N PRO A 448 22.60 24.76 -4.40
CA PRO A 448 23.33 25.92 -4.87
C PRO A 448 24.25 26.57 -3.84
N TYR A 449 23.99 26.43 -2.54
CA TYR A 449 24.85 27.02 -1.53
C TYR A 449 26.21 26.27 -1.35
N ASP A 450 26.30 25.05 -1.89
CA ASP A 450 27.45 24.14 -1.71
C ASP A 450 28.06 23.64 -3.03
N TYR A 451 27.70 24.24 -4.17
CA TYR A 451 28.20 23.80 -5.49
C TYR A 451 29.70 24.07 -5.70
N ILE A 452 30.29 25.06 -5.03
CA ILE A 452 31.72 25.37 -5.14
C ILE A 452 32.40 24.91 -3.86
N LYS A 453 33.41 24.04 -4.00
CA LYS A 453 34.15 23.42 -2.90
C LYS A 453 35.62 23.56 -3.07
N SER A 454 36.32 23.63 -1.94
CA SER A 454 37.78 23.53 -1.86
C SER A 454 38.19 22.09 -1.55
N PRO A 455 39.40 21.65 -1.88
CA PRO A 455 39.89 20.31 -1.51
C PRO A 455 39.81 19.98 -0.01
N SER A 456 39.88 20.99 0.85
CA SER A 456 39.74 20.87 2.33
C SER A 456 38.30 20.52 2.77
N ASP A 457 37.30 20.70 1.93
CA ASP A 457 35.89 20.40 2.24
C ASP A 457 35.56 18.91 2.06
N PHE A 458 36.51 18.14 1.51
CA PHE A 458 36.36 16.71 1.33
C PHE A 458 37.07 15.91 2.43
N PRO A 459 36.54 14.77 2.83
CA PRO A 459 37.15 13.92 3.84
C PRO A 459 38.50 13.37 3.38
N ILE A 460 39.44 13.22 4.30
CA ILE A 460 40.72 12.57 4.02
C ILE A 460 40.48 11.06 3.96
N GLY A 461 40.73 10.44 2.82
CA GLY A 461 40.71 8.99 2.65
C GLY A 461 42.04 8.36 3.01
N ASP A 462 41.97 7.20 3.68
CA ASP A 462 43.14 6.41 4.09
C ASP A 462 43.56 5.37 3.03
N ASP A 463 42.68 5.10 2.05
CA ASP A 463 42.89 4.20 0.92
C ASP A 463 42.41 4.88 -0.38
N LEU A 464 43.36 5.28 -1.19
CA LEU A 464 43.12 5.96 -2.47
C LEU A 464 43.26 5.04 -3.69
N ARG A 465 43.43 3.74 -3.47
CA ARG A 465 43.53 2.77 -4.59
C ARG A 465 42.28 2.80 -5.47
N ASN A 466 42.49 2.72 -6.75
CA ASN A 466 41.44 2.77 -7.77
C ASN A 466 40.70 4.12 -7.85
N THR A 467 41.26 5.20 -7.35
CA THR A 467 40.81 6.58 -7.58
C THR A 467 41.54 7.20 -8.76
N VAL A 468 41.05 8.37 -9.18
CA VAL A 468 41.68 9.22 -10.19
C VAL A 468 42.07 10.52 -9.52
N LYS A 469 43.35 10.92 -9.68
CA LYS A 469 43.90 12.16 -9.12
C LYS A 469 43.62 13.31 -10.05
N CYS A 470 43.03 14.39 -9.55
CA CYS A 470 42.86 15.66 -10.22
C CYS A 470 43.71 16.74 -9.55
N SER A 471 44.56 17.41 -10.32
CA SER A 471 45.52 18.42 -9.85
C SER A 471 45.27 19.80 -10.48
N GLU A 472 44.09 20.06 -10.97
CA GLU A 472 43.60 21.33 -11.53
C GLU A 472 42.13 21.54 -11.20
N PRO A 473 41.57 22.78 -11.35
CA PRO A 473 40.16 23.04 -11.09
C PRO A 473 39.28 22.21 -12.00
N VAL A 474 38.26 21.53 -11.43
CA VAL A 474 37.40 20.57 -12.15
C VAL A 474 35.93 20.71 -11.77
N LEU A 475 35.08 20.52 -12.77
CA LEU A 475 33.66 20.26 -12.60
C LEU A 475 33.47 18.73 -12.36
N LEU A 476 32.87 18.37 -11.25
CA LEU A 476 32.58 16.99 -10.85
C LEU A 476 31.08 16.72 -11.04
N LEU A 477 30.79 15.65 -11.74
CA LEU A 477 29.42 15.19 -11.99
C LEU A 477 29.26 13.71 -11.60
N SER A 478 28.30 13.40 -10.76
CA SER A 478 27.97 11.98 -10.51
C SER A 478 27.40 11.34 -11.76
N THR A 479 27.87 10.15 -12.09
CA THR A 479 27.33 9.35 -13.19
C THR A 479 26.23 8.40 -12.76
N VAL A 480 25.81 8.44 -11.48
CA VAL A 480 24.84 7.52 -10.90
C VAL A 480 23.80 8.28 -10.07
N ARG A 481 22.51 7.95 -10.27
CA ARG A 481 21.32 8.49 -9.59
C ARG A 481 20.97 9.92 -9.98
N ALA A 482 21.80 10.89 -9.66
CA ALA A 482 21.61 12.29 -9.99
C ALA A 482 22.98 12.91 -10.31
N LEU A 483 23.03 13.93 -11.15
CA LEU A 483 24.30 14.54 -11.61
C LEU A 483 25.11 15.16 -10.49
N LYS A 484 24.50 15.81 -9.50
CA LYS A 484 25.14 16.45 -8.35
C LYS A 484 26.30 17.35 -8.75
N PRO A 485 26.08 18.40 -9.55
CA PRO A 485 27.14 19.22 -10.08
C PRO A 485 27.91 19.92 -8.95
N THR A 486 29.23 19.74 -8.93
CA THR A 486 30.11 20.32 -7.91
C THR A 486 31.39 20.81 -8.57
N PHE A 487 31.75 22.05 -8.39
CA PHE A 487 33.00 22.60 -8.89
C PHE A 487 34.03 22.61 -7.76
N CYS A 488 35.21 22.03 -8.00
CA CYS A 488 36.28 21.97 -7.03
C CYS A 488 37.51 22.73 -7.53
N GLU A 489 38.06 23.62 -6.69
CA GLU A 489 39.26 24.40 -6.93
C GLU A 489 40.52 23.58 -6.57
N ALA A 490 40.68 22.41 -7.16
CA ALA A 490 41.89 21.59 -6.96
C ALA A 490 43.13 22.23 -7.60
N SER A 491 44.30 21.92 -7.07
CA SER A 491 45.58 22.37 -7.57
C SER A 491 46.66 21.29 -7.44
N LYS A 492 47.88 21.56 -7.98
CA LYS A 492 49.02 20.65 -7.81
C LYS A 492 49.45 20.47 -6.35
N GLU A 493 49.27 21.53 -5.53
CA GLU A 493 49.59 21.51 -4.11
C GLU A 493 48.51 20.88 -3.26
N THR A 494 47.25 21.00 -3.71
CA THR A 494 46.07 20.44 -3.05
C THR A 494 45.24 19.61 -4.02
N PRO A 495 45.74 18.42 -4.43
CA PRO A 495 44.99 17.54 -5.35
C PRO A 495 43.82 16.85 -4.67
N ILE A 496 42.82 16.48 -5.43
CA ILE A 496 41.71 15.62 -5.00
C ILE A 496 41.76 14.25 -5.66
N PHE A 497 41.17 13.25 -5.02
CA PHE A 497 41.11 11.87 -5.48
C PHE A 497 39.67 11.48 -5.68
N VAL A 498 39.27 11.21 -6.89
CA VAL A 498 37.89 11.06 -7.32
C VAL A 498 37.54 9.59 -7.50
N SER A 499 36.42 9.15 -6.94
CA SER A 499 35.92 7.77 -7.10
C SER A 499 35.39 7.49 -8.52
N ARG A 500 35.29 6.21 -8.92
CA ARG A 500 34.97 5.74 -10.28
C ARG A 500 33.64 6.25 -10.88
N ASN A 501 32.66 6.54 -10.06
CA ASN A 501 31.32 6.92 -10.52
C ASN A 501 31.12 8.45 -10.55
N ILE A 502 32.22 9.17 -10.70
CA ILE A 502 32.22 10.64 -10.84
C ILE A 502 33.03 10.97 -12.11
N ALA A 503 32.41 11.71 -13.03
CA ALA A 503 33.05 12.29 -14.17
C ALA A 503 33.65 13.65 -13.78
N ALA A 504 34.91 13.91 -14.20
CA ALA A 504 35.59 15.16 -13.91
C ALA A 504 35.95 15.86 -15.24
N PHE A 505 35.57 17.13 -15.36
CA PHE A 505 35.77 17.95 -16.56
C PHE A 505 36.45 19.26 -16.21
N LYS A 506 37.31 19.73 -17.14
CA LYS A 506 37.92 21.05 -17.06
C LYS A 506 37.08 22.08 -17.83
N LEU A 507 36.77 23.22 -17.22
CA LEU A 507 36.08 24.30 -17.90
C LEU A 507 37.03 25.01 -18.85
N LEU A 508 36.66 25.11 -20.13
CA LEU A 508 37.47 25.78 -21.17
C LEU A 508 37.11 27.24 -21.39
N ASP A 509 35.82 27.60 -21.22
CA ASP A 509 35.30 28.93 -21.51
C ASP A 509 35.37 29.85 -20.28
N PRO A 510 36.25 30.84 -20.24
CA PRO A 510 36.38 31.76 -19.10
C PRO A 510 35.19 32.74 -18.97
N GLY A 511 34.31 32.83 -19.96
CA GLY A 511 33.07 33.61 -19.92
C GLY A 511 31.91 32.94 -19.16
N ILE A 512 32.15 31.76 -18.56
CA ILE A 512 31.15 31.01 -17.84
C ILE A 512 31.43 31.03 -16.33
N ASP A 513 30.44 31.46 -15.56
CA ASP A 513 30.50 31.38 -14.10
C ASP A 513 30.28 29.92 -13.62
N THR A 514 31.18 29.40 -12.83
CA THR A 514 31.18 27.98 -12.36
C THR A 514 29.96 27.65 -11.49
N GLY A 515 29.52 28.59 -10.67
CA GLY A 515 28.35 28.42 -9.83
C GLY A 515 27.05 28.41 -10.63
N TYR A 516 26.92 29.29 -11.64
CA TYR A 516 25.79 29.29 -12.55
C TYR A 516 25.76 28.02 -13.40
N LEU A 517 26.91 27.56 -13.91
CA LEU A 517 27.04 26.30 -14.63
C LEU A 517 26.49 25.11 -13.80
N CYS A 518 26.84 25.05 -12.52
CA CYS A 518 26.29 24.02 -11.64
C CYS A 518 24.76 24.13 -11.49
N CYS A 519 24.21 25.36 -11.41
CA CYS A 519 22.74 25.54 -11.39
C CYS A 519 22.09 25.05 -12.69
N GLU A 520 22.66 25.41 -13.84
CA GLU A 520 22.15 24.95 -15.13
C GLU A 520 22.17 23.45 -15.29
N LEU A 521 23.27 22.79 -14.89
CA LEU A 521 23.40 21.33 -14.89
C LEU A 521 22.43 20.64 -13.93
N SER A 522 22.16 21.25 -12.78
CA SER A 522 21.18 20.72 -11.82
C SER A 522 19.74 20.77 -12.35
N ASP A 523 19.42 21.84 -13.09
CA ASP A 523 18.08 22.04 -13.68
C ASP A 523 17.92 21.27 -15.01
N ALA A 524 18.99 20.82 -15.64
CA ALA A 524 18.93 20.11 -16.90
C ALA A 524 18.36 18.70 -16.74
N GLN A 525 17.42 18.37 -17.61
CA GLN A 525 16.84 17.02 -17.65
C GLN A 525 17.72 16.10 -18.49
N LEU A 526 18.23 15.05 -17.87
CA LEU A 526 19.01 14.01 -18.54
C LEU A 526 18.37 12.64 -18.34
N MET A 527 18.20 11.89 -19.43
CA MET A 527 17.61 10.56 -19.38
C MET A 527 18.64 9.52 -18.91
N PRO A 528 18.35 8.76 -17.85
CA PRO A 528 19.28 7.77 -17.35
C PRO A 528 19.35 6.52 -18.24
N SER A 529 20.54 5.93 -18.38
CA SER A 529 20.76 4.69 -19.12
C SER A 529 20.55 3.40 -18.31
N GLY A 530 20.48 3.50 -16.97
CA GLY A 530 20.30 2.34 -16.08
C GLY A 530 18.84 1.98 -15.80
N ALA A 531 18.49 0.69 -15.83
CA ALA A 531 17.12 0.22 -15.58
C ALA A 531 16.72 0.27 -14.08
N PHE A 532 17.66 -0.06 -13.18
CA PHE A 532 17.39 -0.13 -11.73
C PHE A 532 18.02 1.03 -10.95
N ILE A 533 19.20 1.46 -11.36
CA ILE A 533 19.89 2.60 -10.81
C ILE A 533 20.13 3.56 -11.97
N PRO A 534 19.56 4.78 -11.94
CA PRO A 534 19.85 5.78 -12.95
C PRO A 534 21.36 5.91 -13.16
N ASN A 535 21.82 5.76 -14.37
CA ASN A 535 23.23 5.85 -14.74
C ASN A 535 23.38 6.74 -15.99
N PHE A 536 24.33 7.65 -15.98
CA PHE A 536 24.55 8.61 -17.05
C PHE A 536 25.87 8.27 -17.76
N THR A 537 25.84 8.11 -19.06
CA THR A 537 27.07 7.92 -19.83
C THR A 537 27.78 9.28 -20.00
N GLN A 538 29.09 9.25 -20.14
CA GLN A 538 29.86 10.47 -20.38
C GLN A 538 29.40 11.18 -21.69
N SER A 539 29.04 10.39 -22.70
CA SER A 539 28.54 10.92 -23.97
C SER A 539 27.19 11.63 -23.81
N SER A 540 26.26 11.08 -23.01
CA SER A 540 24.98 11.73 -22.74
C SER A 540 25.14 13.03 -21.92
N ILE A 541 26.07 13.06 -20.98
CA ILE A 541 26.40 14.27 -20.20
C ILE A 541 26.95 15.37 -21.12
N LEU A 542 27.89 15.04 -22.00
CA LEU A 542 28.52 16.04 -22.91
C LEU A 542 27.54 16.61 -23.94
N ARG A 543 26.47 15.91 -24.29
CA ARG A 543 25.41 16.38 -25.22
C ARG A 543 24.37 17.31 -24.60
N MET A 544 24.39 17.53 -23.27
CA MET A 544 23.42 18.39 -22.60
C MET A 544 23.45 19.83 -23.15
N ASN A 545 22.27 20.37 -23.47
CA ASN A 545 22.12 21.78 -23.84
C ASN A 545 21.99 22.63 -22.57
N LEU A 546 22.81 23.64 -22.47
CA LEU A 546 22.87 24.59 -21.36
C LEU A 546 22.68 26.02 -21.89
N TYR A 547 22.05 26.85 -21.07
CA TYR A 547 21.66 28.21 -21.49
C TYR A 547 22.32 29.24 -20.57
N PHE A 548 23.01 30.17 -21.17
CA PHE A 548 23.81 31.16 -20.46
C PHE A 548 23.36 32.58 -20.76
N PRO A 549 23.17 33.44 -19.74
CA PRO A 549 23.03 34.89 -19.91
C PRO A 549 24.21 35.47 -20.65
N PRO A 550 24.01 36.62 -21.36
CA PRO A 550 25.03 37.20 -22.22
C PRO A 550 26.31 37.64 -21.46
N THR A 551 26.21 37.92 -20.18
CA THR A 551 27.36 38.40 -19.39
C THR A 551 27.62 37.53 -18.15
N ILE A 552 28.91 37.40 -17.76
CA ILE A 552 29.32 36.66 -16.58
C ILE A 552 28.80 37.32 -15.28
N GLU A 553 28.60 38.62 -15.27
CA GLU A 553 28.04 39.37 -14.15
C GLU A 553 26.58 38.99 -13.90
N GLU A 554 25.80 38.83 -14.99
CA GLU A 554 24.41 38.33 -14.88
C GLU A 554 24.34 36.89 -14.39
N GLN A 555 25.24 36.02 -14.88
CA GLN A 555 25.36 34.63 -14.41
C GLN A 555 25.63 34.60 -12.90
N LYS A 556 26.61 35.38 -12.42
CA LYS A 556 26.93 35.49 -10.98
C LYS A 556 25.77 36.02 -10.17
N LYS A 557 25.03 37.01 -10.67
CA LYS A 557 23.86 37.56 -9.97
C LYS A 557 22.75 36.50 -9.83
N LEU A 558 22.48 35.76 -10.89
CA LEU A 558 21.50 34.67 -10.87
C LEU A 558 21.92 33.55 -9.94
N PHE A 559 23.19 33.15 -9.96
CA PHE A 559 23.72 32.18 -8.99
C PHE A 559 23.53 32.61 -7.54
N GLN A 560 23.83 33.86 -7.20
CA GLN A 560 23.64 34.42 -5.86
C GLN A 560 22.16 34.44 -5.45
N ALA A 561 21.26 34.75 -6.38
CA ALA A 561 19.81 34.67 -6.11
C ALA A 561 19.35 33.25 -5.82
N ARG A 562 19.76 32.26 -6.62
CA ARG A 562 19.48 30.84 -6.41
C ARG A 562 20.04 30.33 -5.09
N LYS A 563 21.26 30.74 -4.73
CA LYS A 563 21.90 30.40 -3.46
C LYS A 563 21.09 30.90 -2.25
N LYS A 564 20.54 32.12 -2.35
CA LYS A 564 19.70 32.71 -1.30
C LYS A 564 18.36 31.97 -1.17
N GLU A 565 17.76 31.66 -2.28
CA GLU A 565 16.46 30.92 -2.34
C GLU A 565 16.62 29.51 -1.75
N ALA A 566 17.67 28.79 -2.12
CA ALA A 566 17.95 27.44 -1.59
C ALA A 566 18.15 27.44 -0.06
N LYS A 567 18.84 28.47 0.49
CA LYS A 567 18.97 28.62 1.96
C LYS A 567 17.62 28.85 2.65
N LEU A 568 16.74 29.61 2.02
CA LEU A 568 15.40 29.87 2.55
C LEU A 568 14.53 28.61 2.49
N GLY A 569 14.63 27.85 1.41
CA GLY A 569 13.97 26.56 1.22
C GLY A 569 14.38 25.55 2.27
N GLN A 570 15.69 25.40 2.51
CA GLN A 570 16.23 24.49 3.53
C GLN A 570 15.73 24.83 4.94
N ALA A 571 15.68 26.13 5.29
CA ALA A 571 15.17 26.55 6.59
C ALA A 571 13.68 26.21 6.78
N LYS A 572 12.88 26.33 5.71
CA LYS A 572 11.47 25.90 5.69
C LYS A 572 11.29 24.38 5.82
N GLU A 573 12.14 23.64 5.12
CA GLU A 573 12.08 22.18 5.09
C GLU A 573 12.48 21.57 6.46
N LEU A 574 13.49 22.13 7.12
CA LEU A 574 13.88 21.74 8.49
C LEU A 574 12.73 21.98 9.48
N GLY A 575 12.05 23.13 9.41
CA GLY A 575 10.88 23.40 10.24
C GLY A 575 9.71 22.43 9.97
N LEU A 576 9.47 22.09 8.70
CA LEU A 576 8.45 21.10 8.33
C LEU A 576 8.84 19.70 8.80
N GLN A 577 10.11 19.32 8.69
CA GLN A 577 10.61 18.01 9.15
C GLN A 577 10.46 17.82 10.66
N GLU A 578 10.73 18.85 11.46
CA GLU A 578 10.50 18.81 12.92
C GLU A 578 9.02 18.58 13.25
N VAL A 579 8.10 19.23 12.51
CA VAL A 579 6.66 19.01 12.66
C VAL A 579 6.27 17.57 12.27
N ILE A 580 6.77 17.07 11.14
CA ILE A 580 6.52 15.70 10.67
C ILE A 580 7.06 14.67 11.67
N ASP A 581 8.26 14.88 12.23
CA ASP A 581 8.85 13.95 13.19
C ASP A 581 8.10 13.96 14.53
N SER A 582 7.59 15.12 14.95
CA SER A 582 6.68 15.23 16.09
C SER A 582 5.38 14.46 15.86
N MET A 583 4.74 14.64 14.69
CA MET A 583 3.50 13.91 14.32
C MET A 583 3.75 12.39 14.22
N LYS A 584 4.87 11.95 13.64
CA LYS A 584 5.25 10.53 13.59
C LYS A 584 5.44 9.94 15.00
N ALA A 585 6.10 10.66 15.89
CA ALA A 585 6.29 10.22 17.27
C ALA A 585 4.94 10.06 17.99
N GLU A 586 4.04 11.00 17.80
CA GLU A 586 2.68 10.94 18.33
C GLU A 586 1.90 9.73 17.78
N TYR A 587 1.94 9.51 16.45
CA TYR A 587 1.28 8.39 15.79
C TYR A 587 1.82 7.02 16.26
N ILE A 588 3.14 6.89 16.40
CA ILE A 588 3.77 5.68 16.97
C ILE A 588 3.28 5.43 18.40
N ASN A 589 3.09 6.48 19.18
CA ASN A 589 2.59 6.37 20.56
C ASN A 589 1.14 5.89 20.60
N ILE A 590 0.30 6.39 19.70
CA ILE A 590 -1.09 5.93 19.53
C ILE A 590 -1.13 4.43 19.22
N ILE A 591 -0.37 3.97 18.21
CA ILE A 591 -0.30 2.54 17.85
C ILE A 591 0.17 1.68 19.03
N ARG A 592 1.16 2.14 19.78
CA ARG A 592 1.68 1.40 20.95
C ARG A 592 0.65 1.32 22.07
N THR A 593 -0.12 2.38 22.31
CA THR A 593 -1.19 2.40 23.29
C THR A 593 -2.29 1.42 22.91
N ARG A 594 -2.78 1.46 21.67
CA ARG A 594 -3.80 0.53 21.16
C ARG A 594 -3.38 -0.94 21.27
N LYS A 595 -2.13 -1.24 20.90
CA LYS A 595 -1.58 -2.59 21.09
C LYS A 595 -1.58 -3.04 22.56
N HIS A 596 -1.34 -2.12 23.49
CA HIS A 596 -1.42 -2.38 24.91
C HIS A 596 -2.86 -2.73 25.32
N ASP A 597 -3.82 -1.98 24.86
CA ASP A 597 -5.23 -2.12 25.20
C ASP A 597 -5.84 -3.43 24.66
N MET A 598 -5.38 -3.92 23.52
CA MET A 598 -5.83 -5.21 22.94
C MET A 598 -5.28 -6.45 23.68
N ARG A 599 -4.12 -6.35 24.36
CA ARG A 599 -3.47 -7.49 25.01
C ARG A 599 -4.33 -8.24 26.03
N PRO A 600 -5.12 -7.59 26.91
CA PRO A 600 -5.97 -8.28 27.86
C PRO A 600 -6.97 -9.22 27.17
N TYR A 601 -7.66 -8.74 26.15
CA TYR A 601 -8.67 -9.53 25.43
C TYR A 601 -8.08 -10.71 24.67
N VAL A 602 -6.90 -10.53 24.07
CA VAL A 602 -6.15 -11.64 23.45
C VAL A 602 -5.74 -12.70 24.47
N ARG A 603 -5.35 -12.30 25.70
CA ARG A 603 -5.03 -13.25 26.78
C ARG A 603 -6.29 -13.98 27.27
N GLU A 604 -7.39 -13.26 27.39
CA GLU A 604 -8.68 -13.80 27.79
C GLU A 604 -9.15 -14.85 26.80
N LEU A 605 -9.17 -14.56 25.50
CA LEU A 605 -9.46 -15.53 24.45
C LEU A 605 -8.57 -16.78 24.54
N GLY A 606 -7.26 -16.62 24.73
CA GLY A 606 -6.33 -17.74 24.90
C GLY A 606 -6.53 -18.53 26.22
N SER A 607 -7.09 -17.93 27.25
CA SER A 607 -7.42 -18.60 28.51
C SER A 607 -8.68 -19.42 28.36
N VAL A 608 -9.73 -18.83 27.80
CA VAL A 608 -11.01 -19.50 27.52
C VAL A 608 -10.78 -20.68 26.57
N GLU A 609 -9.97 -20.54 25.52
CA GLU A 609 -9.62 -21.63 24.61
C GLU A 609 -8.96 -22.81 25.35
N ARG A 610 -8.01 -22.53 26.25
CA ARG A 610 -7.34 -23.60 27.04
C ARG A 610 -8.31 -24.36 27.94
N ILE A 611 -9.24 -23.63 28.59
CA ILE A 611 -10.25 -24.25 29.44
C ILE A 611 -11.23 -25.09 28.61
N MET A 612 -11.64 -24.57 27.45
CA MET A 612 -12.49 -25.32 26.50
C MET A 612 -11.82 -26.64 26.07
N ARG A 613 -10.54 -26.58 25.68
CA ARG A 613 -9.76 -27.79 25.31
C ARG A 613 -9.68 -28.76 26.45
N HIS A 614 -9.50 -28.28 27.66
CA HIS A 614 -9.49 -29.15 28.86
C HIS A 614 -10.86 -29.83 29.06
N TYR A 615 -11.97 -29.09 28.98
CA TYR A 615 -13.30 -29.69 29.13
C TYR A 615 -13.64 -30.66 28.00
N VAL A 616 -13.24 -30.36 26.78
CA VAL A 616 -13.41 -31.30 25.66
C VAL A 616 -12.64 -32.60 25.90
N SER A 617 -11.45 -32.55 26.49
CA SER A 617 -10.66 -33.74 26.82
C SER A 617 -11.28 -34.60 27.94
N GLN A 618 -12.15 -34.01 28.79
CA GLN A 618 -12.82 -34.69 29.90
C GLN A 618 -14.32 -34.95 29.66
N ARG A 619 -14.80 -34.73 28.44
CA ARG A 619 -16.22 -34.75 28.06
C ARG A 619 -17.01 -35.93 28.57
N GLU A 620 -16.40 -37.15 28.60
CA GLU A 620 -17.08 -38.37 29.00
C GLU A 620 -17.33 -38.47 30.53
N ASN A 621 -16.67 -37.63 31.33
CA ASN A 621 -16.71 -37.65 32.79
C ASN A 621 -17.40 -36.40 33.41
N MET A 622 -18.12 -35.61 32.63
CA MET A 622 -18.73 -34.36 33.08
C MET A 622 -20.25 -34.34 32.80
N ASP A 623 -21.03 -34.36 33.86
CA ASP A 623 -22.51 -34.31 33.80
C ASP A 623 -23.03 -32.92 33.31
N ASP A 624 -22.24 -31.86 33.55
CA ASP A 624 -22.58 -30.47 33.24
C ASP A 624 -21.77 -29.90 32.05
N PHE A 625 -21.22 -30.76 31.19
CA PHE A 625 -20.36 -30.38 30.07
C PHE A 625 -20.97 -29.31 29.15
N THR A 626 -22.28 -29.48 28.79
CA THR A 626 -22.96 -28.58 27.86
C THR A 626 -23.12 -27.18 28.46
N GLU A 627 -23.49 -27.07 29.72
CA GLU A 627 -23.68 -25.79 30.42
C GLU A 627 -22.35 -25.03 30.54
N LYS A 628 -21.30 -25.71 31.02
CA LYS A 628 -19.96 -25.11 31.11
C LYS A 628 -19.39 -24.72 29.77
N MET A 629 -19.61 -25.51 28.73
CA MET A 629 -19.14 -25.18 27.39
C MET A 629 -19.88 -23.98 26.80
N THR A 630 -21.21 -23.89 27.03
CA THR A 630 -22.01 -22.74 26.61
C THR A 630 -21.53 -21.47 27.30
N SER A 631 -21.32 -21.48 28.61
CA SER A 631 -20.80 -20.34 29.35
C SER A 631 -19.43 -19.87 28.85
N LEU A 632 -18.52 -20.80 28.50
CA LEU A 632 -17.22 -20.48 27.96
C LEU A 632 -17.29 -19.92 26.53
N LEU A 633 -18.22 -20.41 25.72
CA LEU A 633 -18.48 -19.86 24.38
C LEU A 633 -19.00 -18.41 24.45
N ASP A 634 -19.88 -18.12 25.42
CA ASP A 634 -20.38 -16.77 25.64
C ASP A 634 -19.25 -15.81 26.06
N GLN A 635 -18.38 -16.23 26.99
CA GLN A 635 -17.19 -15.47 27.39
C GLN A 635 -16.25 -15.22 26.20
N TYR A 636 -16.01 -16.26 25.40
CA TYR A 636 -15.19 -16.15 24.19
C TYR A 636 -15.78 -15.14 23.20
N HIS A 637 -17.09 -15.19 22.98
CA HIS A 637 -17.81 -14.28 22.10
C HIS A 637 -17.76 -12.82 22.59
N ILE A 638 -17.94 -12.59 23.89
CA ILE A 638 -17.82 -11.27 24.51
C ILE A 638 -16.41 -10.70 24.32
N ALA A 639 -15.38 -11.50 24.61
CA ALA A 639 -14.00 -11.06 24.44
C ALA A 639 -13.65 -10.78 22.97
N LEU A 640 -14.19 -11.56 22.03
CA LEU A 640 -14.02 -11.35 20.60
C LEU A 640 -14.68 -10.07 20.10
N ASN A 641 -15.91 -9.79 20.56
CA ASN A 641 -16.62 -8.57 20.20
C ASN A 641 -15.89 -7.32 20.71
N LYS A 642 -15.42 -7.34 21.97
CA LYS A 642 -14.61 -6.25 22.52
C LYS A 642 -13.31 -6.02 21.77
N LEU A 643 -12.67 -7.09 21.29
CA LEU A 643 -11.47 -6.99 20.44
C LEU A 643 -11.81 -6.41 19.06
N SER A 644 -12.95 -6.79 18.49
CA SER A 644 -13.45 -6.24 17.21
C SER A 644 -13.72 -4.74 17.31
N GLU A 645 -14.45 -4.32 18.35
CA GLU A 645 -14.72 -2.89 18.62
C GLU A 645 -13.43 -2.07 18.74
N LEU A 646 -12.39 -2.61 19.41
CA LEU A 646 -11.08 -1.96 19.47
C LEU A 646 -10.39 -1.87 18.11
N ILE A 647 -10.57 -2.85 17.25
CA ILE A 647 -10.03 -2.85 15.88
C ILE A 647 -10.78 -1.83 15.02
N ASP A 648 -12.10 -1.72 15.17
CA ASP A 648 -12.94 -0.76 14.43
C ASP A 648 -12.56 0.69 14.78
N ILE A 649 -12.31 0.97 16.06
CA ILE A 649 -11.75 2.27 16.49
C ILE A 649 -10.36 2.54 15.86
N PHE A 650 -9.63 1.50 15.45
CA PHE A 650 -8.35 1.64 14.74
C PHE A 650 -8.50 2.10 13.29
N SER A 651 -9.62 1.77 12.65
CA SER A 651 -9.92 2.12 11.26
C SER A 651 -10.54 3.51 11.10
N GLU A 652 -11.07 4.10 12.16
CA GLU A 652 -11.57 5.46 12.19
C GLU A 652 -10.46 6.44 12.65
N GLU A 653 -10.46 7.66 12.11
CA GLU A 653 -9.51 8.72 12.49
C GLU A 653 -9.66 9.17 13.95
N ASP A 654 -10.72 8.75 14.63
CA ASP A 654 -11.04 9.14 16.00
C ASP A 654 -10.36 8.24 17.04
N LYS A 655 -9.68 8.92 17.98
CA LYS A 655 -8.90 8.34 19.09
C LYS A 655 -9.77 7.68 20.16
N PHE A 656 -11.07 7.96 20.17
CA PHE A 656 -12.05 7.61 21.19
C PHE A 656 -13.36 7.16 20.55
N GLY A 657 -14.13 6.33 21.30
CA GLY A 657 -15.45 5.87 20.88
C GLY A 657 -16.50 7.00 20.85
N LYS A 658 -17.65 6.74 20.22
CA LYS A 658 -18.78 7.67 20.23
C LYS A 658 -19.41 7.70 21.62
N PRO A 659 -19.64 8.90 22.21
CA PRO A 659 -20.34 8.99 23.48
C PRO A 659 -21.75 8.42 23.38
N GLU A 660 -22.15 7.63 24.39
CA GLU A 660 -23.52 7.17 24.57
C GLU A 660 -23.91 7.24 26.05
N ALA A 661 -25.19 7.16 26.31
CA ALA A 661 -25.71 7.20 27.67
C ALA A 661 -25.28 5.96 28.43
N PHE A 662 -24.32 6.08 29.33
CA PHE A 662 -23.68 4.99 30.05
C PHE A 662 -24.01 4.99 31.52
N ASN A 663 -24.54 3.89 32.06
CA ASN A 663 -24.88 3.73 33.47
C ASN A 663 -23.65 3.39 34.30
N VAL A 664 -23.10 4.42 34.97
CA VAL A 664 -21.86 4.30 35.73
C VAL A 664 -22.02 3.48 37.01
N ASP A 665 -23.14 3.65 37.74
CA ASP A 665 -23.44 2.97 38.99
C ASP A 665 -23.52 1.45 38.78
N LYS A 666 -24.30 1.03 37.79
CA LYS A 666 -24.38 -0.39 37.41
C LYS A 666 -23.04 -1.00 37.04
N PHE A 667 -22.23 -0.29 36.25
CA PHE A 667 -20.93 -0.81 35.83
C PHE A 667 -19.98 -1.01 37.00
N LEU A 668 -19.91 -0.06 37.93
CA LEU A 668 -19.04 -0.12 39.09
C LEU A 668 -19.50 -1.20 40.07
N TYR A 669 -20.81 -1.38 40.24
CA TYR A 669 -21.38 -2.48 41.02
C TYR A 669 -21.07 -3.87 40.40
N ASP A 670 -21.28 -4.01 39.11
CA ASP A 670 -20.92 -5.26 38.39
C ASP A 670 -19.43 -5.59 38.53
N LEU A 671 -18.56 -4.57 38.60
CA LEU A 671 -17.14 -4.74 38.80
C LEU A 671 -16.80 -5.32 40.19
N GLU A 672 -17.48 -4.90 41.26
CA GLU A 672 -17.35 -5.47 42.60
C GLU A 672 -17.79 -6.93 42.62
N ILE A 673 -19.01 -7.23 42.12
CA ILE A 673 -19.58 -8.61 42.18
C ILE A 673 -18.75 -9.59 41.35
N ASN A 674 -18.22 -9.18 40.23
CA ASN A 674 -17.46 -10.06 39.37
C ASN A 674 -15.98 -10.21 39.77
N ASN A 675 -15.53 -9.49 40.82
CA ASN A 675 -14.16 -9.64 41.34
C ASN A 675 -14.08 -10.78 42.33
N ASP A 676 -13.45 -11.88 41.92
CA ASP A 676 -13.14 -13.01 42.83
C ASP A 676 -11.76 -12.76 43.48
N LYS A 677 -11.76 -12.49 44.80
CA LYS A 677 -10.54 -12.23 45.59
C LYS A 677 -9.54 -13.39 45.56
N ASP A 678 -10.02 -14.63 45.54
CA ASP A 678 -9.14 -15.80 45.52
C ASP A 678 -8.39 -15.92 44.18
N VAL A 679 -8.94 -15.35 43.12
CA VAL A 679 -8.36 -15.34 41.77
C VAL A 679 -7.54 -14.10 41.54
N SER A 680 -8.06 -12.90 41.91
CA SER A 680 -7.44 -11.62 41.69
C SER A 680 -6.32 -11.26 42.66
N GLY A 681 -6.40 -11.75 43.90
CA GLY A 681 -5.48 -11.46 45.02
C GLY A 681 -5.81 -10.14 45.73
N TYR A 682 -6.98 -9.51 45.46
CA TYR A 682 -7.46 -8.30 46.12
C TYR A 682 -8.98 -8.24 46.09
N SER A 683 -9.59 -7.50 47.05
CA SER A 683 -11.03 -7.23 47.00
C SER A 683 -11.32 -5.87 46.31
N ILE A 684 -12.49 -5.76 45.73
CA ILE A 684 -13.07 -4.50 45.28
C ILE A 684 -14.29 -4.24 46.17
N GLU A 685 -14.40 -3.00 46.66
CA GLU A 685 -15.53 -2.53 47.48
C GLU A 685 -16.07 -1.27 46.81
N TYR A 686 -17.34 -1.28 46.40
CA TYR A 686 -17.99 -0.14 45.77
C TYR A 686 -19.03 0.46 46.71
N ASP A 687 -19.01 1.79 46.91
CA ASP A 687 -20.02 2.56 47.62
C ASP A 687 -20.51 3.78 46.82
N CYS A 688 -21.77 4.11 46.96
CA CYS A 688 -22.38 5.23 46.28
C CYS A 688 -23.01 6.14 47.35
N ASP A 689 -22.62 7.43 47.37
CA ASP A 689 -23.13 8.44 48.31
C ASP A 689 -24.51 8.94 47.89
N ASP A 690 -25.55 8.16 48.21
CA ASP A 690 -26.94 8.47 47.91
C ASP A 690 -27.39 9.85 48.50
N ASN A 691 -26.82 10.28 49.62
CA ASN A 691 -27.19 11.54 50.22
C ASN A 691 -26.68 12.72 49.43
N ALA A 692 -25.42 12.68 48.99
CA ALA A 692 -24.84 13.71 48.13
C ALA A 692 -25.58 13.82 46.79
N LEU A 693 -25.94 12.68 46.21
CA LEU A 693 -26.70 12.63 44.95
C LEU A 693 -28.09 13.25 45.12
N GLN A 694 -28.79 12.95 46.21
CA GLN A 694 -30.12 13.49 46.53
C GLN A 694 -30.08 14.99 46.83
N GLU A 695 -29.08 15.49 47.58
CA GLU A 695 -28.89 16.91 47.85
C GLU A 695 -28.60 17.68 46.55
N TYR A 696 -27.95 17.08 45.58
CA TYR A 696 -27.73 17.67 44.28
C TYR A 696 -28.98 17.68 43.38
N GLY A 697 -30.04 16.99 43.78
CA GLY A 697 -31.30 16.93 43.03
C GLY A 697 -31.39 15.83 41.99
N LEU A 698 -30.46 14.89 41.99
CA LEU A 698 -30.57 13.72 41.17
C LEU A 698 -31.62 12.74 41.74
N PRO A 699 -32.47 12.15 40.92
CA PRO A 699 -33.49 11.22 41.38
C PRO A 699 -32.82 9.92 41.84
N VAL A 700 -32.63 9.80 43.17
CA VAL A 700 -32.00 8.57 43.73
C VAL A 700 -33.09 7.73 44.38
N HIS A 701 -33.39 6.63 43.77
CA HIS A 701 -34.08 5.53 44.42
C HIS A 701 -33.14 4.31 44.47
N LYS A 702 -32.44 4.14 45.62
CA LYS A 702 -31.58 3.02 45.99
C LYS A 702 -30.50 2.68 44.94
N SER A 703 -29.27 3.00 45.27
CA SER A 703 -28.11 2.51 44.50
C SER A 703 -28.16 0.98 44.37
N TRP A 704 -27.61 0.43 43.29
CA TRP A 704 -27.53 -1.03 43.07
C TRP A 704 -26.87 -1.73 44.26
N SER A 705 -25.87 -1.15 44.91
CA SER A 705 -25.18 -1.66 46.05
C SER A 705 -26.11 -1.84 47.29
N LYS A 706 -27.03 -0.92 47.54
CA LYS A 706 -27.99 -1.00 48.65
C LYS A 706 -29.22 -1.83 48.35
N ALA A 707 -29.64 -1.91 47.09
CA ALA A 707 -30.75 -2.74 46.67
C ALA A 707 -30.47 -4.25 46.94
N PHE A 708 -29.23 -4.69 46.76
CA PHE A 708 -28.81 -6.10 47.02
C PHE A 708 -28.41 -6.40 48.47
N SER A 709 -27.86 -5.41 49.23
CA SER A 709 -27.49 -5.65 50.64
C SER A 709 -28.68 -5.86 51.56
N LEU A 710 -29.90 -5.45 51.18
CA LEU A 710 -31.14 -5.63 51.93
C LEU A 710 -31.85 -6.95 51.67
N LEU A 711 -31.34 -7.80 50.72
CA LEU A 711 -32.05 -9.00 50.27
C LEU A 711 -31.25 -10.28 50.49
N ASN A 712 -31.24 -10.77 51.72
CA ASN A 712 -30.78 -12.11 52.05
C ASN A 712 -31.74 -13.26 51.62
N ASP A 713 -32.75 -12.97 50.80
CA ASP A 713 -33.76 -13.92 50.36
C ASP A 713 -34.08 -13.79 48.87
N MET A 714 -33.39 -14.54 48.04
CA MET A 714 -33.46 -14.53 46.56
C MET A 714 -34.88 -14.82 46.00
N VAL A 715 -35.78 -15.42 46.76
CA VAL A 715 -37.13 -15.79 46.29
C VAL A 715 -38.14 -14.64 46.41
N SER A 716 -37.98 -13.74 47.39
CA SER A 716 -38.81 -12.54 47.50
C SER A 716 -38.45 -11.47 46.49
N PHE A 717 -37.17 -11.42 46.08
CA PHE A 717 -36.61 -10.46 45.11
C PHE A 717 -37.17 -10.63 43.68
N MET A 718 -37.31 -11.84 43.20
CA MET A 718 -37.85 -12.12 41.83
C MET A 718 -39.35 -11.79 41.73
N ALA A 719 -40.03 -11.62 42.84
CA ALA A 719 -41.45 -11.23 42.87
C ALA A 719 -41.65 -9.72 42.91
N GLU A 720 -40.68 -8.94 43.45
CA GLU A 720 -40.73 -7.48 43.54
C GLU A 720 -40.14 -6.77 42.34
N ILE A 721 -39.16 -7.34 41.63
CA ILE A 721 -38.54 -6.78 40.41
C ILE A 721 -39.52 -6.68 39.21
N LYS A 722 -40.75 -7.07 39.34
CA LYS A 722 -41.75 -6.86 38.28
C LYS A 722 -42.20 -5.38 38.10
N LYS A 723 -41.58 -4.44 38.80
CA LYS A 723 -41.69 -3.02 38.54
C LYS A 723 -40.31 -2.44 38.27
N ASP A 724 -39.95 -2.37 37.04
CA ASP A 724 -38.74 -1.75 36.48
C ASP A 724 -38.65 -0.21 36.69
N ASP A 725 -39.58 0.38 37.44
CA ASP A 725 -39.82 1.83 37.55
C ASP A 725 -39.07 2.50 38.73
N ASP A 726 -38.35 1.75 39.60
CA ASP A 726 -37.81 2.31 40.84
C ASP A 726 -36.27 2.51 40.89
N ILE A 727 -35.54 2.16 39.86
CA ILE A 727 -34.08 2.39 39.81
C ILE A 727 -33.78 3.40 38.72
N VAL A 728 -33.34 4.57 39.12
CA VAL A 728 -32.92 5.62 38.18
C VAL A 728 -31.44 5.43 37.90
N PRO A 729 -31.04 5.18 36.63
CA PRO A 729 -29.63 4.98 36.29
C PRO A 729 -28.85 6.28 36.43
N LEU A 730 -27.62 6.22 36.97
CA LEU A 730 -26.68 7.34 36.96
C LEU A 730 -25.94 7.37 35.62
N ILE A 731 -26.29 8.30 34.76
CA ILE A 731 -25.85 8.35 33.36
C ILE A 731 -24.76 9.38 33.15
N ILE A 732 -23.69 8.97 32.49
CA ILE A 732 -22.66 9.84 31.88
C ILE A 732 -22.64 9.63 30.38
N ASP A 733 -22.24 10.66 29.63
CA ASP A 733 -22.11 10.57 28.18
C ASP A 733 -20.66 10.20 27.83
N ILE A 734 -20.40 8.89 27.77
CA ILE A 734 -19.07 8.31 27.46
C ILE A 734 -19.23 7.03 26.64
N ALA A 735 -18.25 6.70 25.80
CA ALA A 735 -18.21 5.38 25.19
C ALA A 735 -17.88 4.29 26.24
N PRO A 736 -18.69 3.24 26.36
CA PRO A 736 -18.50 2.18 27.38
C PRO A 736 -17.09 1.60 27.38
N LEU A 737 -16.53 1.38 26.23
CA LEU A 737 -15.19 0.84 26.06
C LEU A 737 -14.10 1.80 26.58
N ASP A 738 -14.26 3.11 26.40
CA ASP A 738 -13.31 4.10 26.92
C ASP A 738 -13.40 4.20 28.45
N PHE A 739 -14.61 4.11 29.01
CA PHE A 739 -14.80 4.05 30.46
C PHE A 739 -14.12 2.79 31.03
N GLU A 740 -14.39 1.62 30.45
CA GLU A 740 -13.75 0.35 30.86
C GLU A 740 -12.22 0.42 30.75
N ARG A 741 -11.67 1.00 29.67
CA ARG A 741 -10.22 1.22 29.51
C ARG A 741 -9.63 2.09 30.62
N MET A 742 -10.30 3.17 30.97
CA MET A 742 -9.88 4.09 32.03
C MET A 742 -9.82 3.35 33.37
N ILE A 743 -10.90 2.70 33.77
CA ILE A 743 -11.00 1.96 35.04
C ILE A 743 -9.96 0.84 35.11
N ARG A 744 -9.82 0.08 34.04
CA ARG A 744 -8.83 -1.01 33.95
C ARG A 744 -7.39 -0.51 34.14
N ASN A 745 -7.03 0.64 33.55
CA ASN A 745 -5.70 1.23 33.75
C ASN A 745 -5.47 1.70 35.19
N ILE A 746 -6.49 2.20 35.89
CA ILE A 746 -6.39 2.55 37.30
C ILE A 746 -6.16 1.32 38.15
N ILE A 747 -6.96 0.28 37.98
CA ILE A 747 -6.85 -1.00 38.71
C ILE A 747 -5.51 -1.69 38.43
N GLU A 748 -5.08 -1.74 37.15
CA GLU A 748 -3.81 -2.35 36.79
C GLU A 748 -2.60 -1.59 37.38
N ASN A 749 -2.70 -0.27 37.48
CA ASN A 749 -1.68 0.53 38.16
C ASN A 749 -1.61 0.22 39.67
N ALA A 750 -2.75 0.12 40.37
CA ALA A 750 -2.80 -0.31 41.76
C ALA A 750 -2.21 -1.70 41.94
N ARG A 751 -2.58 -2.64 41.08
CA ARG A 751 -2.07 -4.04 41.10
C ARG A 751 -0.56 -4.11 40.85
N THR A 752 -0.06 -3.41 39.85
CA THR A 752 1.34 -3.52 39.39
C THR A 752 2.31 -2.75 40.30
N HIS A 753 1.88 -1.60 40.80
CA HIS A 753 2.75 -0.68 41.54
C HIS A 753 2.40 -0.60 43.05
N GLY A 754 1.15 -0.87 43.43
CA GLY A 754 0.70 -0.87 44.81
C GLY A 754 0.81 -2.22 45.49
N PHE A 755 0.38 -3.30 44.84
CA PHE A 755 0.27 -4.64 45.46
C PHE A 755 1.52 -5.48 45.22
N THR A 756 2.63 -5.07 45.87
CA THR A 756 3.96 -5.64 45.60
C THR A 756 4.44 -6.66 46.62
N ASP A 757 3.79 -6.75 47.80
CA ASP A 757 4.15 -7.76 48.81
C ASP A 757 3.32 -9.05 48.67
N PRO A 758 3.94 -10.15 48.19
CA PRO A 758 3.21 -11.41 47.97
C PRO A 758 2.76 -12.12 49.25
N LYS A 759 3.14 -11.64 50.45
CA LYS A 759 2.74 -12.17 51.74
C LYS A 759 1.50 -11.47 52.31
N ARG A 760 1.11 -10.38 51.69
CA ARG A 760 -0.04 -9.59 52.14
C ARG A 760 -1.28 -10.05 51.42
N ASP A 761 -2.34 -10.41 52.17
CA ASP A 761 -3.61 -10.94 51.69
C ASP A 761 -4.81 -10.00 51.88
N ASP A 762 -4.57 -8.79 52.41
CA ASP A 762 -5.58 -7.78 52.70
C ASP A 762 -5.58 -6.61 51.71
N TYR A 763 -5.10 -6.84 50.49
CA TYR A 763 -5.20 -5.80 49.47
C TYR A 763 -6.62 -5.53 49.03
N PHE A 764 -6.98 -4.25 48.93
CA PHE A 764 -8.28 -3.83 48.45
C PHE A 764 -8.22 -2.56 47.57
N ILE A 765 -9.26 -2.40 46.75
CA ILE A 765 -9.55 -1.18 45.97
C ILE A 765 -10.95 -0.71 46.39
N GLY A 766 -11.05 0.44 47.06
CA GLY A 766 -12.31 1.10 47.33
C GLY A 766 -12.68 2.00 46.14
N ILE A 767 -13.96 1.98 45.74
CA ILE A 767 -14.50 2.82 44.70
C ILE A 767 -15.67 3.60 45.27
N ASP A 768 -15.54 4.91 45.43
CA ASP A 768 -16.56 5.78 46.02
C ASP A 768 -17.13 6.71 44.92
N LEU A 769 -18.43 6.58 44.61
CA LEU A 769 -19.15 7.42 43.67
C LEU A 769 -19.95 8.49 44.40
N THR A 770 -19.71 9.77 44.09
CA THR A 770 -20.39 10.91 44.66
C THR A 770 -20.58 12.03 43.60
N VAL A 771 -21.15 13.17 44.01
CA VAL A 771 -21.29 14.37 43.16
C VAL A 771 -20.38 15.49 43.67
N ASN A 772 -19.64 16.09 42.75
CA ASN A 772 -18.95 17.34 43.01
C ASN A 772 -19.85 18.51 42.59
N ALA A 773 -20.60 19.03 43.55
CA ALA A 773 -21.58 20.09 43.31
C ALA A 773 -20.98 21.43 42.84
N GLU A 774 -19.73 21.73 43.15
CA GLU A 774 -19.03 22.93 42.69
C GLU A 774 -18.72 22.92 41.20
N ARG A 775 -18.61 21.72 40.59
CA ARG A 775 -18.18 21.51 39.19
C ARG A 775 -19.25 20.89 38.29
N ASP A 776 -20.45 20.58 38.83
CA ASP A 776 -21.50 19.83 38.12
C ASP A 776 -21.02 18.50 37.53
N MET A 777 -20.25 17.72 38.31
CA MET A 777 -19.62 16.48 37.83
C MET A 777 -19.85 15.32 38.79
N PHE A 778 -19.97 14.10 38.24
CA PHE A 778 -19.77 12.90 39.05
C PHE A 778 -18.32 12.81 39.46
N GLN A 779 -18.05 12.47 40.72
CA GLN A 779 -16.75 12.18 41.27
C GLN A 779 -16.62 10.71 41.61
N ILE A 780 -15.61 10.05 41.08
CA ILE A 780 -15.31 8.64 41.33
C ILE A 780 -13.91 8.59 41.93
N ASP A 781 -13.80 8.18 43.18
CA ASP A 781 -12.53 8.05 43.89
C ASP A 781 -12.13 6.58 43.97
N PHE A 782 -11.01 6.25 43.33
CA PHE A 782 -10.40 4.92 43.42
C PHE A 782 -9.30 4.94 44.47
N SER A 783 -9.57 4.36 45.65
CA SER A 783 -8.63 4.27 46.75
C SER A 783 -8.00 2.86 46.84
N ASN A 784 -6.71 2.74 47.11
CA ASN A 784 -6.08 1.44 47.38
C ASN A 784 -5.11 1.54 48.55
N ASN A 785 -4.98 0.38 49.28
CA ASN A 785 -4.12 0.24 50.43
C ASN A 785 -2.73 -0.33 50.10
N GLY A 786 -2.30 -0.21 48.87
CA GLY A 786 -0.98 -0.69 48.41
C GLY A 786 0.18 0.22 48.83
N MET A 787 1.29 0.11 48.11
CA MET A 787 2.46 0.99 48.33
C MET A 787 2.08 2.45 48.12
N PRO A 788 2.55 3.38 48.97
CA PRO A 788 2.26 4.82 48.80
C PRO A 788 2.86 5.36 47.51
N LEU A 789 2.30 6.47 47.04
CA LEU A 789 2.80 7.19 45.87
C LEU A 789 4.28 7.54 46.03
N PRO A 790 5.10 7.35 45.00
CA PRO A 790 6.49 7.81 44.99
C PRO A 790 6.60 9.30 45.26
N LYS A 791 7.65 9.71 46.00
CA LYS A 791 7.90 11.14 46.27
C LYS A 791 7.96 11.95 44.98
N GLY A 792 7.15 13.01 44.92
CA GLY A 792 7.06 13.91 43.75
C GLY A 792 6.15 13.43 42.61
N MET A 793 5.38 12.36 42.85
CA MET A 793 4.29 12.01 41.95
C MET A 793 3.11 12.93 42.26
N ASP A 794 2.66 13.67 41.24
CA ASP A 794 1.50 14.53 41.26
C ASP A 794 0.65 14.31 40.01
N LYS A 795 -0.48 15.01 39.89
CA LYS A 795 -1.39 14.97 38.73
C LYS A 795 -0.63 15.12 37.40
N ASN A 796 0.30 16.06 37.30
CA ASN A 796 1.02 16.35 36.06
C ASN A 796 1.94 15.19 35.66
N ARG A 797 2.69 14.67 36.61
CA ARG A 797 3.61 13.54 36.36
C ARG A 797 2.89 12.23 36.09
N TYR A 798 1.77 11.99 36.80
CA TYR A 798 0.93 10.78 36.57
C TYR A 798 0.41 10.71 35.14
N GLY A 799 -0.01 11.84 34.56
CA GLY A 799 -0.51 11.94 33.20
C GLY A 799 0.57 12.06 32.10
N LEU A 800 1.88 12.04 32.43
CA LEU A 800 2.94 12.11 31.42
C LEU A 800 3.20 10.76 30.78
N LEU A 801 3.29 10.77 29.45
CA LEU A 801 3.61 9.59 28.67
C LEU A 801 5.04 9.10 28.91
N GLY A 802 5.18 7.84 29.34
CA GLY A 802 6.49 7.22 29.58
C GLY A 802 7.12 7.52 30.93
N GLU A 803 6.45 8.31 31.80
CA GLU A 803 6.90 8.53 33.17
C GLU A 803 6.84 7.23 33.97
N LYS A 804 7.96 6.81 34.51
CA LYS A 804 8.10 5.58 35.31
C LYS A 804 8.38 5.97 36.74
N ALA A 805 7.48 5.61 37.63
CA ALA A 805 7.69 5.77 39.06
C ALA A 805 7.71 4.40 39.73
N GLY A 806 8.78 4.11 40.47
CA GLY A 806 8.90 2.88 41.25
C GLY A 806 9.81 1.78 40.67
N ILE A 807 10.01 0.71 41.46
CA ILE A 807 10.97 -0.39 41.22
C ILE A 807 10.43 -1.39 40.16
N THR A 808 9.15 -1.40 39.87
CA THR A 808 8.44 -2.45 39.14
C THR A 808 8.39 -2.30 37.61
N GLY A 809 9.08 -1.32 37.03
CA GLY A 809 9.38 -1.29 35.58
C GLY A 809 8.21 -1.29 34.62
N GLY A 810 7.05 -0.76 34.97
CA GLY A 810 5.88 -0.60 34.08
C GLY A 810 6.14 0.29 32.84
N SER A 811 5.24 0.29 31.86
CA SER A 811 5.40 1.05 30.60
C SER A 811 5.27 2.58 30.75
N GLY A 812 4.83 3.10 31.93
CA GLY A 812 4.56 4.51 32.19
C GLY A 812 3.41 5.08 31.33
N ARG A 813 2.44 4.27 30.96
CA ARG A 813 1.35 4.64 30.04
C ARG A 813 -0.03 4.69 30.67
N GLY A 814 -0.24 3.94 31.75
CA GLY A 814 -1.57 3.83 32.36
C GLY A 814 -2.14 5.19 32.77
N GLY A 815 -1.34 6.02 33.42
CA GLY A 815 -1.75 7.40 33.80
C GLY A 815 -2.04 8.30 32.61
N TYR A 816 -1.26 8.20 31.52
CA TYR A 816 -1.51 8.94 30.29
C TYR A 816 -2.84 8.54 29.62
N VAL A 817 -3.19 7.24 29.62
CA VAL A 817 -4.49 6.78 29.08
C VAL A 817 -5.65 7.33 29.89
N VAL A 818 -5.56 7.28 31.23
CA VAL A 818 -6.56 7.86 32.13
C VAL A 818 -6.74 9.35 31.83
N LYS A 819 -5.65 10.11 31.81
CA LYS A 819 -5.67 11.54 31.47
C LYS A 819 -6.35 11.80 30.12
N SER A 820 -5.92 11.07 29.06
CA SER A 820 -6.40 11.31 27.71
C SER A 820 -7.89 11.05 27.56
N ILE A 821 -8.42 10.03 28.24
CA ILE A 821 -9.86 9.72 28.23
C ILE A 821 -10.64 10.79 28.99
N VAL A 822 -10.22 11.11 30.20
CA VAL A 822 -10.90 12.09 31.05
C VAL A 822 -10.96 13.45 30.36
N GLU A 823 -9.83 13.94 29.80
CA GLU A 823 -9.78 15.21 29.07
C GLU A 823 -10.68 15.20 27.80
N HIS A 824 -10.75 14.07 27.09
CA HIS A 824 -11.61 13.95 25.90
C HIS A 824 -13.10 14.12 26.23
N TYR A 825 -13.54 13.54 27.35
CA TYR A 825 -14.93 13.67 27.82
C TYR A 825 -15.13 14.88 28.71
N HIS A 826 -14.30 15.91 28.62
CA HIS A 826 -14.40 17.19 29.34
C HIS A 826 -14.39 17.05 30.87
N GLY A 827 -13.77 15.99 31.37
CA GLY A 827 -13.58 15.70 32.76
C GLY A 827 -12.28 16.28 33.35
N ASP A 828 -12.03 15.96 34.59
CA ASP A 828 -10.78 16.27 35.30
C ASP A 828 -10.34 15.04 36.12
N TYR A 829 -9.08 14.96 36.53
CA TYR A 829 -8.57 13.89 37.39
C TYR A 829 -7.58 14.44 38.39
N ASP A 830 -7.35 13.71 39.47
CA ASP A 830 -6.29 13.99 40.43
C ASP A 830 -5.71 12.70 41.01
N ILE A 831 -4.53 12.77 41.60
CA ILE A 831 -3.90 11.71 42.34
C ILE A 831 -3.22 12.23 43.60
N PHE A 832 -3.57 11.66 44.74
CA PHE A 832 -3.06 12.11 46.01
C PHE A 832 -3.05 10.99 47.08
N MET A 833 -2.47 11.28 48.22
CA MET A 833 -2.51 10.40 49.40
C MET A 833 -3.63 10.87 50.35
N ASP A 834 -4.48 9.94 50.76
CA ASP A 834 -5.43 10.10 51.85
C ASP A 834 -5.07 9.15 52.98
N GLY A 835 -4.38 9.67 54.01
CA GLY A 835 -3.75 8.84 55.02
C GLY A 835 -2.70 7.90 54.43
N GLU A 836 -2.92 6.60 54.56
CA GLU A 836 -2.08 5.55 54.02
C GLU A 836 -2.53 5.05 52.64
N LYS A 837 -3.69 5.54 52.13
CA LYS A 837 -4.25 5.11 50.87
C LYS A 837 -3.81 6.01 49.71
N THR A 838 -3.51 5.41 48.57
CA THR A 838 -3.37 6.13 47.31
C THR A 838 -4.74 6.31 46.69
N VAL A 839 -5.13 7.54 46.32
CA VAL A 839 -6.40 7.85 45.70
C VAL A 839 -6.20 8.41 44.30
N VAL A 840 -6.91 7.85 43.32
CA VAL A 840 -7.05 8.39 41.98
C VAL A 840 -8.49 8.87 41.84
N ARG A 841 -8.67 10.18 41.72
CA ARG A 841 -9.97 10.87 41.59
C ARG A 841 -10.26 11.13 40.12
N ILE A 842 -11.45 10.77 39.66
CA ILE A 842 -11.97 11.03 38.33
C ILE A 842 -13.23 11.91 38.45
N LEU A 843 -13.27 12.97 37.66
CA LEU A 843 -14.41 13.85 37.55
C LEU A 843 -14.96 13.81 36.13
N LEU A 844 -16.23 13.47 35.94
CA LEU A 844 -16.86 13.38 34.63
C LEU A 844 -18.18 14.15 34.61
N PRO A 845 -18.51 14.89 33.52
CA PRO A 845 -19.75 15.66 33.43
C PRO A 845 -20.99 14.77 33.60
N ILE A 846 -21.94 15.24 34.32
CA ILE A 846 -23.27 14.63 34.46
C ILE A 846 -23.99 14.74 33.13
N SER A 847 -24.63 13.65 32.66
CA SER A 847 -25.34 13.68 31.38
C SER A 847 -26.45 14.74 31.34
N LYS A 848 -26.58 15.40 30.20
CA LYS A 848 -27.64 16.43 29.99
C LYS A 848 -29.06 15.86 30.04
N GLN A 849 -29.24 14.56 30.03
CA GLN A 849 -30.55 13.91 30.17
C GLN A 849 -31.21 14.19 31.53
N TYR A 850 -30.45 14.66 32.52
CA TYR A 850 -31.02 15.07 33.82
C TYR A 850 -31.46 16.54 33.89
N GLY A 851 -31.24 17.33 32.83
CA GLY A 851 -31.53 18.77 32.79
C GLY A 851 -32.79 19.17 31.99
N GLU A 852 -33.49 18.21 31.38
CA GLU A 852 -34.79 18.38 30.75
C GLU A 852 -35.85 17.66 31.57
#